data_3f2199465251311d4a035e65a37e53c2
#
_entry.id   3f2199465251311d4a035e65a37e53c2
#
_cell.length_a   1.000
_cell.length_b   1.000
_cell.length_c   1.000
_cell.angle_alpha   90.00
_cell.angle_beta   90.00
_cell.angle_gamma   90.00
#
_symmetry.space_group_name_H-M   'P 1'
#
loop_
_entity.id
_entity.type
_entity.pdbx_description
1 polymer ?
#
loop_
_entity_poly.entity_id
_entity_poly.type
_entity_poly.pdbx_seq_one_letter_code
_entity_poly.pdbx_strand_id
1 'polypeptide(L)'
;MIELIQHGMYLVNGVPCESVPVPPAEARRETMAYKILQAHNTSGDPEKLKITFDALVSHDITYVGIIQQARASGMKQFPMPYALTNCHNSLCAVGGTINEDDHVFGLSAAKKYGGIYVPANQSVIHSYAREQMAACGNMILGSDSHTRYGALGTMAVGEGGPELAKQLLKNTWDAPMPEVVLVYLTGKPRRGVGPHDVALSLVKATFESGFVNNRVLEFVGPGIANLPIDFRNGIDVMTTETTCLSSIWETDEETQKFYTAHKRPEAYKKLHPGAIAYYDRMITIDLGKQEAMIALPFHPSNAYTIHEFLQNAEELLKKVEQDAQKRFPKANVKLVDKIHDGGVWADQGVIAGCSGGLFDNIAEAADIMRGGSTGNGEFALDVYPTSIPVSLALTKHGATGDLLSAGAIIKPSFCGPCFGAGDVPANNGLSLRHTTRNFPNREGSKPGEGQFAGVCLMDARSIAATALNGGKITAATDIEYECTVPEYEFDSSAYDRRIYYGFGKADPSVELVMGPNITDWPKMYALTENLLVKLAAVIHDPVTTTDELIPSGETSSYRSNPLRLAEFTLSRREPAYVGRAKEIAKLEGERRSGAVPAEIVETLNRVGNGAELANNTQFGSCVFANKPGDGSAREQAASCQKVLGGFANICYEYATKRYRSNCINWGILPFTIDDGTEFNYEPGDCVFVPGIRAAVENGTENIPAKVIRQNGDVCDIMLHLRGLTPDEKEIILDGCLMNYYAARAE
;
A
#
# COMPACT_ATOMS: atom_id res chain seq x y z
N MET A 1 15.84 17.96 14.63
CA MET A 1 15.38 17.11 13.52
C MET A 1 14.05 16.45 13.94
N ILE A 2 13.96 15.15 14.16
CA ILE A 2 12.72 14.47 14.61
C ILE A 2 12.91 13.95 16.03
N GLU A 3 11.92 14.18 16.89
CA GLU A 3 11.88 13.64 18.25
C GLU A 3 10.55 12.88 18.45
N LEU A 4 10.63 11.73 19.14
CA LEU A 4 9.48 10.88 19.44
C LEU A 4 9.17 10.96 20.93
N ILE A 5 7.96 11.40 21.27
CA ILE A 5 7.45 11.52 22.64
C ILE A 5 6.42 10.40 22.86
N GLN A 6 6.78 9.45 23.73
CA GLN A 6 6.06 8.19 23.94
C GLN A 6 4.78 8.32 24.78
N HIS A 7 4.64 9.40 25.55
CA HIS A 7 3.50 9.66 26.43
C HIS A 7 2.50 10.62 25.80
N GLY A 8 1.30 10.68 26.38
CA GLY A 8 0.25 11.57 25.92
C GLY A 8 0.62 13.05 26.04
N MET A 9 0.13 13.85 25.10
CA MET A 9 0.42 15.27 24.99
C MET A 9 -0.87 16.06 24.70
N TYR A 10 -1.04 17.18 25.37
CA TYR A 10 -2.09 18.15 25.02
C TYR A 10 -1.59 19.17 24.00
N LEU A 11 -2.51 19.66 23.20
CA LEU A 11 -2.32 20.83 22.35
C LEU A 11 -3.28 21.91 22.83
N VAL A 12 -2.76 23.01 23.35
CA VAL A 12 -3.54 24.14 23.91
C VAL A 12 -3.39 25.34 23.00
N ASN A 13 -4.45 25.71 22.30
CA ASN A 13 -4.43 26.80 21.32
C ASN A 13 -3.25 26.72 20.33
N GLY A 14 -2.94 25.50 19.84
CA GLY A 14 -1.86 25.24 18.91
C GLY A 14 -0.47 25.08 19.52
N VAL A 15 -0.34 25.08 20.86
CA VAL A 15 0.94 24.90 21.56
C VAL A 15 0.93 23.60 22.36
N PRO A 16 1.92 22.70 22.18
CA PRO A 16 2.05 21.47 22.96
C PRO A 16 2.25 21.75 24.46
N CYS A 17 1.56 20.99 25.31
CA CYS A 17 1.58 21.09 26.75
C CYS A 17 1.44 19.71 27.41
N GLU A 18 2.22 19.39 28.45
CA GLU A 18 2.20 18.07 29.09
C GLU A 18 0.94 17.83 29.94
N SER A 19 0.37 18.87 30.53
CA SER A 19 -0.79 18.73 31.41
C SER A 19 -1.68 19.96 31.45
N VAL A 20 -2.98 19.73 31.53
CA VAL A 20 -4.04 20.73 31.70
C VAL A 20 -5.15 20.13 32.57
N PRO A 21 -6.02 20.93 33.21
CA PRO A 21 -7.09 20.45 34.08
C PRO A 21 -8.31 19.94 33.27
N VAL A 22 -8.06 19.25 32.14
CA VAL A 22 -9.10 18.64 31.28
C VAL A 22 -8.76 17.15 31.13
N PRO A 23 -9.71 16.23 31.39
CA PRO A 23 -9.43 14.79 31.22
C PRO A 23 -9.06 14.42 29.78
N PRO A 24 -8.09 13.51 29.57
CA PRO A 24 -7.70 13.04 28.23
C PRO A 24 -8.87 12.54 27.39
N ALA A 25 -9.79 11.79 27.96
CA ALA A 25 -10.97 11.26 27.27
C ALA A 25 -11.91 12.35 26.71
N GLU A 26 -11.97 13.51 27.36
CA GLU A 26 -12.72 14.66 26.89
C GLU A 26 -11.95 15.40 25.79
N ALA A 27 -10.69 15.74 26.07
CA ALA A 27 -9.86 16.49 25.13
C ALA A 27 -9.53 15.72 23.83
N ARG A 28 -9.52 14.37 23.85
CA ARG A 28 -9.34 13.53 22.65
C ARG A 28 -10.41 13.79 21.60
N ARG A 29 -11.64 14.14 22.02
CA ARG A 29 -12.77 14.47 21.14
C ARG A 29 -12.54 15.74 20.32
N GLU A 30 -11.58 16.54 20.72
CA GLU A 30 -11.21 17.80 20.06
C GLU A 30 -10.17 17.64 18.94
N THR A 31 -9.62 16.44 18.73
CA THR A 31 -8.75 16.18 17.56
C THR A 31 -9.56 16.20 16.27
N MET A 32 -8.95 16.60 15.16
CA MET A 32 -9.58 16.57 13.83
C MET A 32 -9.94 15.14 13.43
N ALA A 33 -9.03 14.20 13.70
CA ALA A 33 -9.24 12.79 13.39
C ALA A 33 -10.48 12.22 14.08
N TYR A 34 -10.65 12.47 15.38
CA TYR A 34 -11.83 12.01 16.11
C TYR A 34 -13.12 12.59 15.50
N LYS A 35 -13.15 13.90 15.24
CA LYS A 35 -14.34 14.58 14.70
C LYS A 35 -14.74 14.01 13.33
N ILE A 36 -13.77 13.77 12.45
CA ILE A 36 -14.03 13.22 11.11
C ILE A 36 -14.52 11.77 11.21
N LEU A 37 -13.85 10.93 11.99
CA LEU A 37 -14.25 9.54 12.19
C LEU A 37 -15.65 9.44 12.78
N GLN A 38 -16.00 10.25 13.80
CA GLN A 38 -17.33 10.23 14.38
C GLN A 38 -18.42 10.76 13.43
N ALA A 39 -18.10 11.71 12.55
CA ALA A 39 -19.05 12.20 11.56
C ALA A 39 -19.46 11.12 10.52
N HIS A 40 -18.59 10.11 10.31
CA HIS A 40 -18.82 9.00 9.38
C HIS A 40 -19.18 7.69 10.09
N ASN A 41 -19.21 7.68 11.43
CA ASN A 41 -19.50 6.48 12.23
C ASN A 41 -21.00 6.25 12.36
N THR A 42 -21.48 5.12 11.89
CA THR A 42 -22.89 4.72 11.94
C THR A 42 -23.19 3.72 13.07
N SER A 43 -22.20 3.32 13.88
CA SER A 43 -22.38 2.31 14.92
C SER A 43 -23.21 2.78 16.13
N GLY A 44 -23.20 4.09 16.42
CA GLY A 44 -23.71 4.66 17.67
C GLY A 44 -22.80 4.46 18.89
N ASP A 45 -21.67 3.73 18.73
CA ASP A 45 -20.63 3.52 19.74
C ASP A 45 -19.36 4.27 19.31
N PRO A 46 -18.88 5.27 20.07
CA PRO A 46 -17.71 6.05 19.68
C PRO A 46 -16.40 5.26 19.66
N GLU A 47 -16.33 4.12 20.36
CA GLU A 47 -15.12 3.29 20.42
C GLU A 47 -15.10 2.18 19.34
N LYS A 48 -16.25 1.91 18.70
CA LYS A 48 -16.41 0.89 17.67
C LYS A 48 -16.92 1.53 16.39
N LEU A 49 -16.02 1.79 15.48
CA LEU A 49 -16.33 2.48 14.23
C LEU A 49 -16.99 1.53 13.23
N LYS A 50 -18.09 2.00 12.63
CA LYS A 50 -18.71 1.48 11.40
C LYS A 50 -18.79 2.60 10.39
N ILE A 51 -17.75 2.72 9.56
CA ILE A 51 -17.54 3.88 8.68
C ILE A 51 -18.17 3.65 7.33
N THR A 52 -18.89 4.66 6.85
CA THR A 52 -19.27 4.83 5.45
C THR A 52 -18.42 5.93 4.82
N PHE A 53 -17.85 5.67 3.65
CA PHE A 53 -17.00 6.63 2.94
C PHE A 53 -17.83 7.49 1.97
N ASP A 54 -17.34 8.71 1.68
CA ASP A 54 -17.98 9.62 0.73
C ASP A 54 -17.69 9.27 -0.72
N ALA A 55 -16.55 8.65 -0.99
CA ALA A 55 -16.13 8.25 -2.32
C ALA A 55 -15.14 7.08 -2.30
N LEU A 56 -15.03 6.41 -3.44
CA LEU A 56 -14.08 5.31 -3.68
C LEU A 56 -13.16 5.63 -4.85
N VAL A 57 -11.92 5.11 -4.77
CA VAL A 57 -10.95 5.17 -5.87
C VAL A 57 -10.23 3.83 -6.05
N SER A 58 -10.05 3.41 -7.31
CA SER A 58 -9.32 2.18 -7.66
C SER A 58 -8.54 2.35 -8.95
N HIS A 59 -7.57 1.48 -9.13
CA HIS A 59 -6.77 1.42 -10.35
C HIS A 59 -6.99 0.11 -11.13
N ASP A 60 -6.50 0.07 -12.36
CA ASP A 60 -6.74 -0.98 -13.34
C ASP A 60 -6.27 -2.39 -12.95
N ILE A 61 -5.40 -2.53 -11.96
CA ILE A 61 -5.03 -3.86 -11.44
C ILE A 61 -5.91 -4.33 -10.27
N THR A 62 -6.96 -3.58 -9.89
CA THR A 62 -7.83 -3.93 -8.76
C THR A 62 -9.32 -3.82 -9.06
N TYR A 63 -9.77 -2.79 -9.80
CA TYR A 63 -11.20 -2.53 -9.93
C TYR A 63 -11.99 -3.65 -10.62
N VAL A 64 -11.38 -4.39 -11.56
CA VAL A 64 -12.07 -5.53 -12.22
C VAL A 64 -12.48 -6.56 -11.17
N GLY A 65 -11.53 -7.00 -10.34
CA GLY A 65 -11.80 -7.98 -9.26
C GLY A 65 -12.80 -7.47 -8.23
N ILE A 66 -12.73 -6.18 -7.85
CA ILE A 66 -13.65 -5.53 -6.92
C ILE A 66 -15.09 -5.53 -7.48
N ILE A 67 -15.26 -5.11 -8.74
CA ILE A 67 -16.56 -5.05 -9.40
C ILE A 67 -17.13 -6.46 -9.60
N GLN A 68 -16.31 -7.43 -9.99
CA GLN A 68 -16.71 -8.82 -10.10
C GLN A 68 -17.20 -9.38 -8.76
N GLN A 69 -16.50 -9.09 -7.67
CA GLN A 69 -16.89 -9.50 -6.33
C GLN A 69 -18.20 -8.84 -5.89
N ALA A 70 -18.34 -7.53 -6.04
CA ALA A 70 -19.54 -6.79 -5.68
C ALA A 70 -20.74 -7.23 -6.53
N ARG A 71 -20.53 -7.47 -7.84
CA ARG A 71 -21.57 -7.99 -8.76
C ARG A 71 -22.07 -9.38 -8.34
N ALA A 72 -21.14 -10.29 -8.03
CA ALA A 72 -21.47 -11.63 -7.54
C ALA A 72 -22.26 -11.60 -6.21
N SER A 73 -22.07 -10.52 -5.44
CA SER A 73 -22.75 -10.26 -4.16
C SER A 73 -24.06 -9.45 -4.31
N GLY A 74 -24.54 -9.21 -5.54
CA GLY A 74 -25.85 -8.59 -5.79
C GLY A 74 -25.86 -7.08 -6.00
N MET A 75 -24.72 -6.43 -6.19
CA MET A 75 -24.64 -4.99 -6.48
C MET A 75 -25.45 -4.62 -7.74
N LYS A 76 -26.22 -3.52 -7.67
CA LYS A 76 -27.05 -2.99 -8.76
C LYS A 76 -26.46 -1.72 -9.41
N GLN A 77 -25.87 -0.85 -8.60
CA GLN A 77 -25.23 0.41 -9.02
C GLN A 77 -24.20 0.85 -7.97
N PHE A 78 -23.32 1.76 -8.33
CA PHE A 78 -22.42 2.38 -7.37
C PHE A 78 -23.20 3.38 -6.49
N PRO A 79 -23.20 3.20 -5.17
CA PRO A 79 -23.97 4.03 -4.27
C PRO A 79 -23.34 5.39 -3.99
N MET A 80 -22.07 5.57 -4.33
CA MET A 80 -21.25 6.77 -4.14
C MET A 80 -20.34 7.00 -5.35
N PRO A 81 -19.72 8.19 -5.50
CA PRO A 81 -18.71 8.39 -6.54
C PRO A 81 -17.60 7.34 -6.46
N TYR A 82 -17.37 6.64 -7.54
CA TYR A 82 -16.31 5.64 -7.65
C TYR A 82 -15.48 5.88 -8.90
N ALA A 83 -14.21 6.26 -8.72
CA ALA A 83 -13.28 6.50 -9.81
C ALA A 83 -12.48 5.23 -10.16
N LEU A 84 -12.56 4.83 -11.41
CA LEU A 84 -11.81 3.73 -12.03
C LEU A 84 -10.67 4.34 -12.85
N THR A 85 -9.45 4.29 -12.32
CA THR A 85 -8.28 4.91 -12.96
C THR A 85 -7.41 3.86 -13.63
N ASN A 86 -6.86 4.18 -14.81
CA ASN A 86 -6.06 3.25 -15.61
C ASN A 86 -4.59 3.69 -15.61
N CYS A 87 -3.97 3.67 -14.42
CA CYS A 87 -2.65 4.26 -14.21
C CYS A 87 -1.55 3.28 -13.83
N HIS A 88 -1.88 2.03 -13.51
CA HIS A 88 -0.89 1.02 -13.15
C HIS A 88 -0.45 0.20 -14.35
N ASN A 89 -1.35 -0.42 -15.09
CA ASN A 89 -1.00 -1.08 -16.35
C ASN A 89 -0.86 -0.07 -17.50
N SER A 90 -1.75 0.89 -17.61
CA SER A 90 -1.73 1.99 -18.60
C SER A 90 -1.40 1.53 -20.02
N LEU A 91 -1.77 0.31 -20.41
CA LEU A 91 -1.45 -0.33 -21.69
C LEU A 91 0.04 -0.65 -21.91
N CYS A 92 0.88 -0.56 -20.86
CA CYS A 92 2.33 -0.65 -21.01
C CYS A 92 2.96 -1.95 -20.46
N ALA A 93 2.26 -2.69 -19.60
CA ALA A 93 2.90 -3.69 -18.75
C ALA A 93 3.22 -5.01 -19.45
N VAL A 94 2.41 -5.46 -20.40
CA VAL A 94 2.59 -6.76 -21.08
C VAL A 94 2.08 -6.72 -22.53
N GLY A 95 2.59 -7.61 -23.36
CA GLY A 95 2.08 -7.78 -24.73
C GLY A 95 0.69 -8.43 -24.77
N GLY A 96 -0.03 -8.26 -25.87
CA GLY A 96 -1.38 -8.77 -26.11
C GLY A 96 -2.47 -7.79 -25.65
N THR A 97 -3.73 -8.26 -25.62
CA THR A 97 -4.92 -7.43 -25.39
C THR A 97 -5.29 -7.27 -23.93
N ILE A 98 -4.62 -7.98 -23.01
CA ILE A 98 -5.02 -8.16 -21.60
C ILE A 98 -5.30 -6.84 -20.88
N ASN A 99 -4.41 -5.85 -21.01
CA ASN A 99 -4.57 -4.57 -20.31
C ASN A 99 -5.70 -3.73 -20.90
N GLU A 100 -5.85 -3.73 -22.22
CA GLU A 100 -6.94 -3.01 -22.88
C GLU A 100 -8.29 -3.68 -22.59
N ASP A 101 -8.35 -5.01 -22.49
CA ASP A 101 -9.56 -5.72 -22.08
C ASP A 101 -10.04 -5.28 -20.69
N ASP A 102 -9.14 -5.11 -19.73
CA ASP A 102 -9.46 -4.57 -18.40
C ASP A 102 -10.00 -3.13 -18.49
N HIS A 103 -9.42 -2.29 -19.35
CA HIS A 103 -9.86 -0.91 -19.54
C HIS A 103 -11.24 -0.84 -20.22
N VAL A 104 -11.49 -1.66 -21.22
CA VAL A 104 -12.82 -1.76 -21.89
C VAL A 104 -13.87 -2.27 -20.91
N PHE A 105 -13.53 -3.26 -20.07
CA PHE A 105 -14.40 -3.69 -18.97
C PHE A 105 -14.71 -2.52 -18.03
N GLY A 106 -13.67 -1.76 -17.60
CA GLY A 106 -13.82 -0.63 -16.69
C GLY A 106 -14.76 0.45 -17.22
N LEU A 107 -14.66 0.81 -18.52
CA LEU A 107 -15.56 1.76 -19.15
C LEU A 107 -17.00 1.23 -19.24
N SER A 108 -17.18 -0.03 -19.59
CA SER A 108 -18.51 -0.65 -19.63
C SER A 108 -19.15 -0.73 -18.24
N ALA A 109 -18.35 -1.02 -17.22
CA ALA A 109 -18.78 -1.02 -15.82
C ALA A 109 -19.14 0.38 -15.32
N ALA A 110 -18.34 1.41 -15.65
CA ALA A 110 -18.65 2.78 -15.31
C ALA A 110 -19.98 3.24 -15.91
N LYS A 111 -20.28 2.86 -17.16
CA LYS A 111 -21.57 3.14 -17.81
C LYS A 111 -22.71 2.39 -17.14
N LYS A 112 -22.53 1.08 -16.91
CA LYS A 112 -23.55 0.22 -16.34
C LYS A 112 -23.93 0.61 -14.91
N TYR A 113 -22.94 0.84 -14.07
CA TYR A 113 -23.13 1.05 -12.63
C TYR A 113 -23.06 2.52 -12.19
N GLY A 114 -22.75 3.44 -13.08
CA GLY A 114 -22.68 4.88 -12.76
C GLY A 114 -21.36 5.30 -12.13
N GLY A 115 -20.24 4.87 -12.69
CA GLY A 115 -18.89 5.21 -12.22
C GLY A 115 -18.23 6.36 -12.97
N ILE A 116 -17.04 6.72 -12.52
CA ILE A 116 -16.15 7.69 -13.19
C ILE A 116 -15.01 6.87 -13.81
N TYR A 117 -14.81 7.00 -15.12
CA TYR A 117 -13.74 6.28 -15.82
C TYR A 117 -12.65 7.25 -16.27
N VAL A 118 -11.45 7.05 -15.75
CA VAL A 118 -10.25 7.85 -16.06
C VAL A 118 -9.36 7.02 -17.00
N PRO A 119 -9.27 7.37 -18.29
CA PRO A 119 -8.46 6.63 -19.25
C PRO A 119 -6.97 6.57 -18.90
N ALA A 120 -6.25 5.64 -19.52
CA ALA A 120 -4.81 5.52 -19.37
C ALA A 120 -4.09 6.84 -19.69
N ASN A 121 -3.01 7.10 -18.95
CA ASN A 121 -2.13 8.25 -19.10
C ASN A 121 -2.78 9.64 -18.86
N GLN A 122 -4.00 9.69 -18.29
CA GLN A 122 -4.62 10.97 -17.93
C GLN A 122 -4.17 11.44 -16.54
N SER A 123 -4.11 10.54 -15.57
CA SER A 123 -3.67 10.85 -14.22
C SER A 123 -3.32 9.57 -13.46
N VAL A 124 -2.38 9.63 -12.53
CA VAL A 124 -2.27 8.60 -11.52
C VAL A 124 -3.43 8.72 -10.53
N ILE A 125 -3.82 7.59 -9.91
CA ILE A 125 -5.00 7.48 -9.06
C ILE A 125 -5.08 8.60 -7.99
N HIS A 126 -3.98 8.83 -7.26
CA HIS A 126 -3.99 9.77 -6.14
C HIS A 126 -4.00 11.23 -6.57
N SER A 127 -3.45 11.56 -7.73
CA SER A 127 -3.54 12.92 -8.27
C SER A 127 -4.95 13.22 -8.75
N TYR A 128 -5.59 12.28 -9.46
CA TYR A 128 -6.99 12.46 -9.83
C TYR A 128 -7.89 12.64 -8.59
N ALA A 129 -7.70 11.82 -7.56
CA ALA A 129 -8.47 11.93 -6.34
C ALA A 129 -8.26 13.27 -5.62
N ARG A 130 -7.02 13.76 -5.52
CA ARG A 130 -6.70 15.07 -4.95
C ARG A 130 -7.33 16.20 -5.74
N GLU A 131 -7.18 16.19 -7.06
CA GLU A 131 -7.64 17.24 -7.97
C GLU A 131 -9.16 17.29 -8.07
N GLN A 132 -9.86 16.14 -8.04
CA GLN A 132 -11.28 16.04 -8.41
C GLN A 132 -12.22 15.54 -7.31
N MET A 133 -11.74 14.86 -6.28
CA MET A 133 -12.62 14.15 -5.32
C MET A 133 -12.41 14.56 -3.86
N ALA A 134 -11.20 14.93 -3.45
CA ALA A 134 -10.91 15.34 -2.09
C ALA A 134 -11.74 16.57 -1.67
N ALA A 135 -12.18 16.59 -0.41
CA ALA A 135 -12.85 17.72 0.22
C ALA A 135 -12.61 17.71 1.73
N CYS A 136 -12.45 18.89 2.34
CA CYS A 136 -12.15 18.99 3.77
C CYS A 136 -13.26 18.38 4.63
N GLY A 137 -12.87 17.47 5.51
CA GLY A 137 -13.75 16.73 6.41
C GLY A 137 -14.37 15.46 5.82
N ASN A 138 -14.13 15.17 4.54
CA ASN A 138 -14.60 13.95 3.89
C ASN A 138 -13.66 12.76 4.16
N MET A 139 -14.18 11.55 3.89
CA MET A 139 -13.41 10.31 3.93
C MET A 139 -13.46 9.59 2.58
N ILE A 140 -12.29 9.13 2.09
CA ILE A 140 -12.16 8.39 0.83
C ILE A 140 -11.49 7.03 1.10
N LEU A 141 -12.08 5.96 0.56
CA LEU A 141 -11.49 4.63 0.57
C LEU A 141 -10.90 4.30 -0.80
N GLY A 142 -9.66 3.83 -0.81
CA GLY A 142 -8.98 3.44 -2.04
C GLY A 142 -8.44 2.02 -2.01
N SER A 143 -8.35 1.39 -3.18
CA SER A 143 -7.74 0.06 -3.34
C SER A 143 -6.22 0.10 -3.44
N ASP A 144 -5.61 1.25 -3.26
CA ASP A 144 -4.17 1.44 -3.19
C ASP A 144 -3.73 1.93 -1.80
N SER A 145 -2.60 1.43 -1.32
CA SER A 145 -2.07 1.75 0.02
C SER A 145 -1.70 3.22 0.21
N HIS A 146 -1.35 3.93 -0.88
CA HIS A 146 -1.02 5.36 -0.85
C HIS A 146 -2.25 6.28 -0.93
N THR A 147 -3.44 5.75 -0.66
CA THR A 147 -4.65 6.56 -0.51
C THR A 147 -4.53 7.43 0.74
N ARG A 148 -3.91 8.60 0.56
CA ARG A 148 -3.60 9.62 1.57
C ARG A 148 -3.87 10.99 0.98
N TYR A 149 -4.83 11.71 1.55
CA TYR A 149 -5.26 13.04 1.10
C TYR A 149 -5.43 13.99 2.30
N GLY A 150 -4.76 13.66 3.41
CA GLY A 150 -4.80 14.41 4.66
C GLY A 150 -4.34 15.84 4.49
N ALA A 151 -3.33 16.10 3.67
CA ALA A 151 -2.84 17.44 3.35
C ALA A 151 -3.91 18.36 2.74
N LEU A 152 -4.97 17.78 2.17
CA LEU A 152 -6.14 18.48 1.62
C LEU A 152 -7.35 18.43 2.56
N GLY A 153 -7.15 18.07 3.83
CA GLY A 153 -8.22 17.97 4.82
C GLY A 153 -9.17 16.77 4.63
N THR A 154 -8.80 15.81 3.78
CA THR A 154 -9.60 14.59 3.53
C THR A 154 -8.92 13.39 4.19
N MET A 155 -9.57 12.74 5.14
CA MET A 155 -9.06 11.51 5.73
C MET A 155 -9.25 10.36 4.75
N ALA A 156 -8.15 9.76 4.31
CA ALA A 156 -8.20 8.71 3.32
C ALA A 156 -7.53 7.43 3.81
N VAL A 157 -8.13 6.30 3.47
CA VAL A 157 -7.68 4.97 3.89
C VAL A 157 -7.45 4.10 2.67
N GLY A 158 -6.31 3.42 2.63
CA GLY A 158 -6.01 2.43 1.60
C GLY A 158 -6.26 1.02 2.12
N GLU A 159 -7.18 0.29 1.46
CA GLU A 159 -7.57 -1.06 1.86
C GLU A 159 -7.60 -2.03 0.67
N GLY A 160 -7.80 -3.30 0.94
CA GLY A 160 -7.97 -4.32 -0.09
C GLY A 160 -9.34 -4.26 -0.77
N GLY A 161 -9.42 -4.89 -1.95
CA GLY A 161 -10.64 -4.91 -2.76
C GLY A 161 -11.92 -5.28 -2.04
N PRO A 162 -11.94 -6.30 -1.15
CA PRO A 162 -13.15 -6.66 -0.41
C PRO A 162 -13.73 -5.54 0.47
N GLU A 163 -12.91 -4.66 1.03
CA GLU A 163 -13.41 -3.53 1.80
C GLU A 163 -14.13 -2.51 0.92
N LEU A 164 -13.63 -2.29 -0.31
CA LEU A 164 -14.33 -1.48 -1.30
C LEU A 164 -15.64 -2.16 -1.75
N ALA A 165 -15.62 -3.48 -1.95
CA ALA A 165 -16.82 -4.23 -2.29
C ALA A 165 -17.90 -4.11 -1.21
N LYS A 166 -17.54 -4.10 0.09
CA LYS A 166 -18.48 -3.81 1.19
C LYS A 166 -19.15 -2.45 1.02
N GLN A 167 -18.37 -1.40 0.72
CA GLN A 167 -18.93 -0.06 0.50
C GLN A 167 -19.88 -0.04 -0.72
N LEU A 168 -19.52 -0.74 -1.81
CA LEU A 168 -20.39 -0.88 -2.99
C LEU A 168 -21.70 -1.62 -2.68
N LEU A 169 -21.71 -2.45 -1.66
CA LEU A 169 -22.89 -3.15 -1.13
C LEU A 169 -23.59 -2.40 0.01
N LYS A 170 -23.20 -1.13 0.25
CA LYS A 170 -23.73 -0.26 1.32
C LYS A 170 -23.48 -0.80 2.73
N ASN A 171 -22.44 -1.60 2.91
CA ASN A 171 -21.96 -2.02 4.22
C ASN A 171 -20.80 -1.13 4.69
N THR A 172 -20.34 -1.33 5.92
CA THR A 172 -19.38 -0.46 6.59
C THR A 172 -17.97 -1.01 6.59
N TRP A 173 -17.01 -0.12 6.80
CA TRP A 173 -15.64 -0.46 7.19
C TRP A 173 -15.56 -0.41 8.72
N ASP A 174 -15.23 -1.54 9.31
CA ASP A 174 -15.26 -1.72 10.76
C ASP A 174 -13.85 -1.62 11.36
N ALA A 175 -13.72 -0.83 12.42
CA ALA A 175 -12.45 -0.68 13.15
C ALA A 175 -12.70 -0.21 14.60
N PRO A 176 -11.78 -0.50 15.54
CA PRO A 176 -11.76 0.22 16.81
C PRO A 176 -11.38 1.68 16.56
N MET A 177 -11.78 2.58 17.50
CA MET A 177 -11.31 3.96 17.48
C MET A 177 -9.77 3.98 17.59
N PRO A 178 -9.04 4.53 16.61
CA PRO A 178 -7.58 4.54 16.64
C PRO A 178 -7.05 5.59 17.62
N GLU A 179 -5.87 5.33 18.15
CA GLU A 179 -5.07 6.37 18.79
C GLU A 179 -4.64 7.43 17.77
N VAL A 180 -4.50 8.67 18.23
CA VAL A 180 -4.08 9.80 17.39
C VAL A 180 -2.71 10.30 17.85
N VAL A 181 -1.80 10.43 16.89
CA VAL A 181 -0.44 10.93 17.13
C VAL A 181 -0.34 12.36 16.61
N LEU A 182 0.05 13.28 17.47
CA LEU A 182 0.36 14.66 17.10
C LEU A 182 1.67 14.70 16.32
N VAL A 183 1.66 15.23 15.09
CA VAL A 183 2.87 15.56 14.34
C VAL A 183 3.00 17.08 14.28
N TYR A 184 3.91 17.61 15.09
CA TYR A 184 4.08 19.04 15.28
C TYR A 184 5.23 19.57 14.45
N LEU A 185 4.90 20.39 13.44
CA LEU A 185 5.86 20.96 12.50
C LEU A 185 6.30 22.36 12.93
N THR A 186 7.59 22.60 12.92
CA THR A 186 8.21 23.92 13.17
C THR A 186 9.24 24.26 12.10
N GLY A 187 9.59 25.56 12.00
CA GLY A 187 10.62 26.02 11.09
C GLY A 187 10.19 26.04 9.62
N LYS A 188 11.17 26.15 8.74
CA LYS A 188 11.02 26.20 7.29
C LYS A 188 12.12 25.37 6.61
N PRO A 189 11.82 24.57 5.57
CA PRO A 189 12.85 23.86 4.83
C PRO A 189 13.83 24.83 4.18
N ARG A 190 15.11 24.47 4.17
CA ARG A 190 16.12 25.20 3.40
C ARG A 190 16.06 24.80 1.93
N ARG A 191 16.61 25.63 1.03
CA ARG A 191 16.69 25.34 -0.39
C ARG A 191 17.38 23.98 -0.65
N GLY A 192 16.91 23.22 -1.61
CA GLY A 192 17.39 21.88 -1.94
C GLY A 192 16.83 20.75 -1.09
N VAL A 193 16.09 21.06 -0.01
CA VAL A 193 15.36 20.08 0.79
C VAL A 193 13.93 19.97 0.27
N GLY A 194 13.53 18.77 -0.11
CA GLY A 194 12.20 18.49 -0.63
C GLY A 194 11.31 17.66 0.31
N PRO A 195 10.07 17.40 -0.10
CA PRO A 195 9.10 16.66 0.72
C PRO A 195 9.55 15.23 1.02
N HIS A 196 10.26 14.61 0.08
CA HIS A 196 10.73 13.24 0.25
C HIS A 196 11.81 13.11 1.34
N ASP A 197 12.62 14.15 1.54
CA ASP A 197 13.61 14.18 2.61
C ASP A 197 12.96 14.14 3.99
N VAL A 198 11.90 14.94 4.19
CA VAL A 198 11.11 14.94 5.43
C VAL A 198 10.41 13.59 5.62
N ALA A 199 9.83 13.05 4.57
CA ALA A 199 9.12 11.79 4.59
C ALA A 199 10.04 10.62 4.95
N LEU A 200 11.21 10.51 4.33
CA LEU A 200 12.19 9.46 4.64
C LEU A 200 12.72 9.56 6.07
N SER A 201 12.91 10.77 6.58
CA SER A 201 13.28 10.98 7.98
C SER A 201 12.18 10.51 8.95
N LEU A 202 10.90 10.78 8.62
CA LEU A 202 9.75 10.33 9.40
C LEU A 202 9.63 8.79 9.40
N VAL A 203 9.76 8.17 8.22
CA VAL A 203 9.73 6.71 8.09
C VAL A 203 10.87 6.06 8.87
N LYS A 204 12.11 6.57 8.73
CA LYS A 204 13.26 6.11 9.52
C LYS A 204 13.00 6.15 11.02
N ALA A 205 12.45 7.25 11.50
CA ALA A 205 12.24 7.47 12.93
C ALA A 205 11.14 6.55 13.52
N THR A 206 10.13 6.17 12.75
CA THR A 206 8.91 5.57 13.29
C THR A 206 8.70 4.10 12.94
N PHE A 207 9.27 3.62 11.84
CA PHE A 207 8.95 2.29 11.30
C PHE A 207 9.44 1.15 12.19
N GLU A 208 10.73 1.13 12.54
CA GLU A 208 11.33 0.00 13.29
C GLU A 208 10.70 -0.19 14.67
N SER A 209 10.38 0.91 15.34
CA SER A 209 9.74 0.90 16.66
C SER A 209 8.23 0.64 16.62
N GLY A 210 7.59 0.66 15.44
CA GLY A 210 6.14 0.62 15.29
C GLY A 210 5.42 1.79 15.96
N PHE A 211 6.11 2.94 16.13
CA PHE A 211 5.64 4.08 16.92
C PHE A 211 4.24 4.57 16.51
N VAL A 212 3.91 4.49 15.22
CA VAL A 212 2.63 4.96 14.66
C VAL A 212 1.77 3.83 14.10
N ASN A 213 2.11 2.58 14.37
CA ASN A 213 1.44 1.43 13.78
C ASN A 213 -0.08 1.47 14.07
N ASN A 214 -0.89 1.39 13.00
CA ASN A 214 -2.36 1.47 13.04
C ASN A 214 -2.95 2.74 13.73
N ARG A 215 -2.17 3.83 13.84
CA ARG A 215 -2.59 5.12 14.42
C ARG A 215 -2.86 6.14 13.33
N VAL A 216 -3.60 7.18 13.66
CA VAL A 216 -3.80 8.34 12.77
C VAL A 216 -2.77 9.40 13.08
N LEU A 217 -2.09 9.91 12.06
CA LEU A 217 -1.18 11.05 12.18
C LEU A 217 -1.95 12.35 11.97
N GLU A 218 -1.92 13.25 12.94
CA GLU A 218 -2.54 14.57 12.85
C GLU A 218 -1.45 15.65 12.80
N PHE A 219 -1.30 16.29 11.64
CA PHE A 219 -0.26 17.29 11.37
C PHE A 219 -0.76 18.68 11.69
N VAL A 220 -0.05 19.33 12.60
CA VAL A 220 -0.31 20.70 13.04
C VAL A 220 0.98 21.44 13.34
N GLY A 221 0.90 22.73 13.57
CA GLY A 221 2.01 23.56 14.03
C GLY A 221 2.43 24.64 13.04
N PRO A 222 3.22 25.61 13.52
CA PRO A 222 3.54 26.83 12.76
C PRO A 222 4.36 26.59 11.49
N GLY A 223 5.00 25.40 11.38
CA GLY A 223 5.76 25.01 10.19
C GLY A 223 4.90 24.76 8.96
N ILE A 224 3.61 24.41 9.16
CA ILE A 224 2.70 24.10 8.03
C ILE A 224 2.56 25.28 7.09
N ALA A 225 2.41 26.49 7.59
CA ALA A 225 2.26 27.71 6.78
C ALA A 225 3.48 28.00 5.88
N ASN A 226 4.62 27.36 6.13
CA ASN A 226 5.83 27.49 5.31
C ASN A 226 5.93 26.44 4.18
N LEU A 227 4.94 25.55 4.04
CA LEU A 227 4.95 24.45 3.10
C LEU A 227 3.91 24.69 1.99
N PRO A 228 4.32 24.74 0.71
CA PRO A 228 3.40 24.66 -0.42
C PRO A 228 2.56 23.39 -0.36
N ILE A 229 1.40 23.36 -1.01
CA ILE A 229 0.48 22.24 -0.95
C ILE A 229 1.10 20.95 -1.52
N ASP A 230 1.90 21.04 -2.58
CA ASP A 230 2.60 19.88 -3.17
C ASP A 230 3.62 19.30 -2.20
N PHE A 231 4.31 20.13 -1.42
CA PHE A 231 5.22 19.67 -0.38
C PHE A 231 4.50 18.87 0.70
N ARG A 232 3.33 19.35 1.15
CA ARG A 232 2.47 18.64 2.11
C ARG A 232 1.98 17.31 1.53
N ASN A 233 1.50 17.30 0.29
CA ASN A 233 1.06 16.09 -0.42
C ASN A 233 2.18 15.05 -0.55
N GLY A 234 3.41 15.50 -0.80
CA GLY A 234 4.59 14.62 -0.89
C GLY A 234 4.95 13.95 0.44
N ILE A 235 4.84 14.66 1.57
CA ILE A 235 4.99 14.07 2.91
C ILE A 235 3.82 13.13 3.21
N ASP A 236 2.59 13.60 2.98
CA ASP A 236 1.37 12.92 3.37
C ASP A 236 1.25 11.54 2.73
N VAL A 237 1.54 11.42 1.43
CA VAL A 237 1.47 10.14 0.72
C VAL A 237 2.46 9.10 1.25
N MET A 238 3.61 9.54 1.73
CA MET A 238 4.65 8.68 2.30
C MET A 238 4.35 8.22 3.73
N THR A 239 3.35 8.78 4.40
CA THR A 239 2.93 8.31 5.73
C THR A 239 2.49 6.85 5.70
N THR A 240 2.06 6.33 4.56
CA THR A 240 1.79 4.90 4.36
C THR A 240 2.98 4.01 4.74
N GLU A 241 4.19 4.44 4.46
CA GLU A 241 5.41 3.66 4.72
C GLU A 241 5.80 3.64 6.21
N THR A 242 5.12 4.41 7.05
CA THR A 242 5.24 4.35 8.52
C THR A 242 4.34 3.29 9.16
N THR A 243 3.49 2.62 8.37
CA THR A 243 2.44 1.70 8.81
C THR A 243 1.29 2.35 9.59
N CYS A 244 1.14 3.68 9.53
CA CYS A 244 0.00 4.37 10.11
C CYS A 244 -1.32 4.01 9.40
N LEU A 245 -2.43 4.15 10.09
CA LEU A 245 -3.77 3.88 9.55
C LEU A 245 -4.19 4.93 8.53
N SER A 246 -4.02 6.20 8.86
CA SER A 246 -4.37 7.35 8.03
C SER A 246 -3.63 8.60 8.52
N SER A 247 -3.84 9.72 7.81
CA SER A 247 -3.28 11.02 8.15
C SER A 247 -4.31 12.13 7.91
N ILE A 248 -4.18 13.23 8.64
CA ILE A 248 -4.97 14.45 8.47
C ILE A 248 -4.13 15.66 8.85
N TRP A 249 -4.29 16.77 8.15
CA TRP A 249 -3.55 18.00 8.36
C TRP A 249 -4.52 19.15 8.67
N GLU A 250 -4.09 20.10 9.48
CA GLU A 250 -4.80 21.36 9.57
C GLU A 250 -4.78 22.07 8.21
N THR A 251 -5.88 22.75 7.89
CA THR A 251 -6.06 23.41 6.60
C THR A 251 -5.96 24.92 6.74
N ASP A 252 -5.38 25.57 5.75
CA ASP A 252 -5.09 27.00 5.71
C ASP A 252 -5.35 27.62 4.33
N GLU A 253 -4.81 28.81 4.11
CA GLU A 253 -4.95 29.55 2.85
C GLU A 253 -4.33 28.79 1.67
N GLU A 254 -3.26 28.00 1.86
CA GLU A 254 -2.66 27.19 0.80
C GLU A 254 -3.61 26.07 0.37
N THR A 255 -4.28 25.42 1.33
CA THR A 255 -5.33 24.43 1.02
C THR A 255 -6.51 25.09 0.29
N GLN A 256 -6.91 26.30 0.70
CA GLN A 256 -7.97 27.06 0.04
C GLN A 256 -7.61 27.45 -1.40
N LYS A 257 -6.38 27.89 -1.63
CA LYS A 257 -5.85 28.20 -2.97
C LYS A 257 -5.90 26.98 -3.87
N PHE A 258 -5.47 25.80 -3.36
CA PHE A 258 -5.53 24.56 -4.12
C PHE A 258 -6.94 24.25 -4.62
N TYR A 259 -7.95 24.25 -3.75
CA TYR A 259 -9.33 24.01 -4.15
C TYR A 259 -9.88 25.08 -5.10
N THR A 260 -9.51 26.33 -4.90
CA THR A 260 -9.91 27.42 -5.79
C THR A 260 -9.31 27.29 -7.19
N ALA A 261 -8.01 26.96 -7.27
CA ALA A 261 -7.33 26.70 -8.55
C ALA A 261 -7.97 25.54 -9.32
N HIS A 262 -8.42 24.49 -8.59
CA HIS A 262 -9.12 23.34 -9.16
C HIS A 262 -10.62 23.58 -9.42
N LYS A 263 -11.09 24.83 -9.32
CA LYS A 263 -12.51 25.22 -9.52
C LYS A 263 -13.49 24.53 -8.57
N ARG A 264 -13.03 24.22 -7.35
CA ARG A 264 -13.79 23.54 -6.29
C ARG A 264 -13.68 24.26 -4.94
N PRO A 265 -13.90 25.59 -4.88
CA PRO A 265 -13.75 26.36 -3.64
C PRO A 265 -14.68 25.88 -2.52
N GLU A 266 -15.82 25.28 -2.85
CA GLU A 266 -16.77 24.68 -1.90
C GLU A 266 -16.23 23.45 -1.14
N ALA A 267 -15.19 22.81 -1.68
CA ALA A 267 -14.53 21.67 -1.04
C ALA A 267 -13.62 22.09 0.14
N TYR A 268 -13.31 23.37 0.25
CA TYR A 268 -12.51 23.90 1.34
C TYR A 268 -13.36 24.12 2.61
N LYS A 269 -12.84 23.66 3.73
CA LYS A 269 -13.26 24.05 5.10
C LYS A 269 -12.03 24.23 5.95
N LYS A 270 -12.06 25.18 6.87
CA LYS A 270 -11.00 25.30 7.86
C LYS A 270 -11.11 24.15 8.86
N LEU A 271 -10.09 23.31 8.89
CA LEU A 271 -9.93 22.22 9.85
C LEU A 271 -8.76 22.54 10.77
N HIS A 272 -8.99 22.46 12.06
CA HIS A 272 -7.96 22.56 13.08
C HIS A 272 -8.44 21.85 14.36
N PRO A 273 -7.53 21.43 15.25
CA PRO A 273 -7.88 20.90 16.56
C PRO A 273 -8.68 21.94 17.37
N GLY A 274 -9.49 21.47 18.32
CA GLY A 274 -10.15 22.34 19.28
C GLY A 274 -9.15 23.06 20.20
N ALA A 275 -9.65 23.98 21.01
CA ALA A 275 -8.80 24.82 21.88
C ALA A 275 -7.91 23.99 22.83
N ILE A 276 -8.39 22.83 23.29
CA ILE A 276 -7.63 21.86 24.10
C ILE A 276 -7.87 20.48 23.49
N ALA A 277 -6.90 19.95 22.76
CA ALA A 277 -6.95 18.61 22.20
C ALA A 277 -5.92 17.70 22.88
N TYR A 278 -6.19 16.39 22.97
CA TYR A 278 -5.26 15.40 23.54
C TYR A 278 -4.87 14.35 22.51
N TYR A 279 -3.60 14.02 22.48
CA TYR A 279 -2.98 13.03 21.60
C TYR A 279 -2.28 11.96 22.42
N ASP A 280 -2.29 10.73 21.96
CA ASP A 280 -1.72 9.58 22.66
C ASP A 280 -0.19 9.60 22.66
N ARG A 281 0.40 10.23 21.63
CA ARG A 281 1.85 10.40 21.42
C ARG A 281 2.10 11.66 20.62
N MET A 282 3.37 12.07 20.55
CA MET A 282 3.75 13.22 19.74
C MET A 282 5.05 12.96 18.97
N ILE A 283 5.13 13.50 17.77
CA ILE A 283 6.32 13.61 16.94
C ILE A 283 6.57 15.09 16.71
N THR A 284 7.77 15.59 16.99
CA THR A 284 8.18 16.94 16.60
C THR A 284 9.08 16.87 15.38
N ILE A 285 8.88 17.77 14.42
CA ILE A 285 9.71 17.89 13.21
C ILE A 285 10.14 19.34 13.06
N ASP A 286 11.44 19.60 13.23
CA ASP A 286 12.04 20.90 12.89
C ASP A 286 12.48 20.88 11.43
N LEU A 287 11.69 21.52 10.56
CA LEU A 287 11.92 21.59 9.12
C LEU A 287 13.22 22.32 8.77
N GLY A 288 13.65 23.26 9.61
CA GLY A 288 14.90 24.01 9.40
C GLY A 288 16.17 23.15 9.59
N LYS A 289 16.05 22.05 10.30
CA LYS A 289 17.15 21.09 10.53
C LYS A 289 17.11 19.88 9.61
N GLN A 290 16.15 19.84 8.68
CA GLN A 290 16.06 18.74 7.73
C GLN A 290 17.21 18.79 6.72
N GLU A 291 17.79 17.64 6.44
CA GLU A 291 18.85 17.43 5.45
C GLU A 291 18.34 16.63 4.25
N ALA A 292 19.05 16.69 3.14
CA ALA A 292 18.79 15.84 1.98
C ALA A 292 19.05 14.37 2.33
N MET A 293 18.10 13.49 1.99
CA MET A 293 18.08 12.09 2.40
C MET A 293 18.22 11.12 1.23
N ILE A 294 18.72 9.94 1.54
CA ILE A 294 18.71 8.78 0.67
C ILE A 294 18.28 7.55 1.47
N ALA A 295 17.35 6.76 0.93
CA ALA A 295 17.01 5.47 1.51
C ALA A 295 17.56 4.33 0.64
N LEU A 296 18.41 3.50 1.22
CA LEU A 296 19.05 2.37 0.55
C LEU A 296 18.08 1.17 0.43
N PRO A 297 18.30 0.22 -0.48
CA PRO A 297 17.50 -1.00 -0.52
C PRO A 297 17.50 -1.71 0.86
N PHE A 298 16.44 -2.37 1.33
CA PHE A 298 15.22 -2.73 0.60
C PHE A 298 13.96 -2.16 1.25
N HIS A 299 14.08 -1.09 2.03
CA HIS A 299 12.95 -0.46 2.70
C HIS A 299 13.17 1.06 2.83
N PRO A 300 12.11 1.91 2.76
CA PRO A 300 12.26 3.36 2.94
C PRO A 300 12.84 3.77 4.30
N SER A 301 12.74 2.94 5.33
CA SER A 301 13.34 3.20 6.65
C SER A 301 14.86 3.04 6.69
N ASN A 302 15.46 2.37 5.70
CA ASN A 302 16.92 2.26 5.58
C ASN A 302 17.52 3.57 5.05
N ALA A 303 17.22 4.67 5.72
CA ALA A 303 17.50 6.02 5.27
C ALA A 303 18.66 6.67 6.03
N TYR A 304 19.40 7.49 5.33
CA TYR A 304 20.56 8.26 5.80
C TYR A 304 20.49 9.66 5.22
N THR A 305 21.18 10.62 5.81
CA THR A 305 21.49 11.85 5.06
C THR A 305 22.39 11.48 3.89
N ILE A 306 22.30 12.21 2.77
CA ILE A 306 23.19 11.95 1.62
C ILE A 306 24.65 12.09 2.06
N HIS A 307 24.98 13.06 2.90
CA HIS A 307 26.34 13.24 3.43
C HIS A 307 26.80 12.06 4.27
N GLU A 308 25.95 11.57 5.20
CA GLU A 308 26.24 10.37 6.01
C GLU A 308 26.48 9.14 5.13
N PHE A 309 25.63 8.96 4.10
CA PHE A 309 25.79 7.89 3.14
C PHE A 309 27.12 7.98 2.38
N LEU A 310 27.46 9.16 1.83
CA LEU A 310 28.69 9.33 1.05
C LEU A 310 29.95 9.12 1.90
N GLN A 311 29.93 9.51 3.17
CA GLN A 311 31.05 9.28 4.10
C GLN A 311 31.24 7.79 4.44
N ASN A 312 30.18 6.99 4.43
CA ASN A 312 30.17 5.58 4.86
C ASN A 312 29.75 4.64 3.72
N ALA A 313 29.88 5.08 2.46
CA ALA A 313 29.29 4.39 1.31
C ALA A 313 29.76 2.93 1.17
N GLU A 314 31.05 2.65 1.36
CA GLU A 314 31.58 1.29 1.24
C GLU A 314 30.98 0.34 2.27
N GLU A 315 30.89 0.76 3.53
CA GLU A 315 30.29 -0.05 4.60
C GLU A 315 28.81 -0.30 4.36
N LEU A 316 28.07 0.76 4.03
CA LEU A 316 26.63 0.70 3.84
C LEU A 316 26.25 -0.12 2.59
N LEU A 317 26.93 0.06 1.47
CA LEU A 317 26.69 -0.73 0.27
C LEU A 317 27.09 -2.19 0.45
N LYS A 318 28.19 -2.47 1.15
CA LYS A 318 28.55 -3.85 1.54
C LYS A 318 27.48 -4.54 2.37
N LYS A 319 26.87 -3.82 3.31
CA LYS A 319 25.75 -4.35 4.12
C LYS A 319 24.54 -4.68 3.23
N VAL A 320 24.21 -3.81 2.28
CA VAL A 320 23.12 -4.06 1.31
C VAL A 320 23.44 -5.26 0.42
N GLU A 321 24.67 -5.40 -0.08
CA GLU A 321 25.11 -6.56 -0.86
C GLU A 321 24.97 -7.87 -0.08
N GLN A 322 25.40 -7.87 1.18
CA GLN A 322 25.30 -9.06 2.05
C GLN A 322 23.85 -9.45 2.31
N ASP A 323 22.95 -8.49 2.54
CA ASP A 323 21.53 -8.74 2.71
C ASP A 323 20.90 -9.24 1.41
N ALA A 324 21.21 -8.58 0.28
CA ALA A 324 20.76 -8.99 -1.04
C ALA A 324 21.23 -10.41 -1.41
N GLN A 325 22.49 -10.74 -1.12
CA GLN A 325 23.03 -12.07 -1.43
C GLN A 325 22.38 -13.19 -0.61
N LYS A 326 21.99 -12.89 0.65
CA LYS A 326 21.22 -13.83 1.48
C LYS A 326 19.82 -14.05 0.92
N ARG A 327 19.14 -12.96 0.51
CA ARG A 327 17.79 -13.01 -0.05
C ARG A 327 17.75 -13.66 -1.43
N PHE A 328 18.78 -13.44 -2.24
CA PHE A 328 18.85 -13.81 -3.65
C PHE A 328 20.14 -14.62 -3.95
N PRO A 329 20.23 -15.88 -3.51
CA PRO A 329 21.47 -16.64 -3.62
C PRO A 329 21.99 -16.85 -5.05
N LYS A 330 21.08 -16.74 -6.06
CA LYS A 330 21.45 -16.88 -7.49
C LYS A 330 21.95 -15.58 -8.12
N ALA A 331 21.68 -14.44 -7.51
CA ALA A 331 22.13 -13.15 -8.00
C ALA A 331 23.60 -12.92 -7.62
N ASN A 332 24.36 -12.29 -8.51
CA ASN A 332 25.71 -11.82 -8.21
C ASN A 332 25.66 -10.30 -7.95
N VAL A 333 25.48 -9.94 -6.67
CA VAL A 333 25.23 -8.55 -6.27
C VAL A 333 26.54 -7.78 -6.16
N LYS A 334 26.63 -6.62 -6.84
CA LYS A 334 27.81 -5.76 -6.92
C LYS A 334 27.41 -4.28 -6.87
N LEU A 335 27.14 -3.74 -5.70
CA LEU A 335 26.85 -2.33 -5.50
C LEU A 335 28.08 -1.51 -5.07
N VAL A 336 29.05 -2.16 -4.43
CA VAL A 336 30.31 -1.49 -4.03
C VAL A 336 31.10 -1.02 -5.27
N ASP A 337 30.95 -1.68 -6.43
CA ASP A 337 31.54 -1.26 -7.70
C ASP A 337 31.06 0.12 -8.18
N LYS A 338 29.99 0.67 -7.58
CA LYS A 338 29.54 2.05 -7.83
C LYS A 338 30.41 3.12 -7.16
N ILE A 339 31.34 2.72 -6.32
CA ILE A 339 32.30 3.63 -5.68
C ILE A 339 33.55 3.70 -6.54
N HIS A 340 33.68 4.77 -7.31
CA HIS A 340 34.87 5.02 -8.15
C HIS A 340 35.02 6.52 -8.40
N ASP A 341 36.16 6.94 -8.93
CA ASP A 341 36.48 8.32 -9.31
C ASP A 341 36.07 9.38 -8.24
N GLY A 342 36.33 9.04 -6.98
CA GLY A 342 36.11 9.93 -5.85
C GLY A 342 34.61 10.22 -5.55
N GLY A 343 33.74 9.28 -5.86
CA GLY A 343 32.31 9.40 -5.56
C GLY A 343 31.55 8.09 -5.62
N VAL A 344 30.25 8.17 -5.40
CA VAL A 344 29.30 7.07 -5.63
C VAL A 344 28.46 7.44 -6.85
N TRP A 345 28.35 6.52 -7.79
CA TRP A 345 27.71 6.76 -9.08
C TRP A 345 26.44 5.94 -9.23
N ALA A 346 25.38 6.58 -9.69
CA ALA A 346 24.13 5.95 -10.06
C ALA A 346 24.01 5.84 -11.59
N ASP A 347 23.21 4.89 -12.06
CA ASP A 347 23.00 4.65 -13.49
C ASP A 347 21.70 5.30 -13.98
N GLN A 348 20.75 5.54 -13.09
CA GLN A 348 19.42 6.01 -13.45
C GLN A 348 18.81 6.89 -12.36
N GLY A 349 18.12 7.94 -12.79
CA GLY A 349 17.23 8.76 -11.97
C GLY A 349 15.80 8.67 -12.49
N VAL A 350 14.82 8.50 -11.61
CA VAL A 350 13.40 8.44 -11.96
C VAL A 350 12.61 9.35 -11.03
N ILE A 351 11.90 10.32 -11.59
CA ILE A 351 10.97 11.20 -10.88
C ILE A 351 9.56 10.82 -11.31
N ALA A 352 8.80 10.12 -10.44
CA ALA A 352 7.56 9.52 -10.86
C ALA A 352 6.53 9.35 -9.73
N GLY A 353 5.31 9.00 -10.12
CA GLY A 353 4.23 8.61 -9.22
C GLY A 353 3.61 9.78 -8.46
N CYS A 354 2.79 9.42 -7.49
CA CYS A 354 2.00 10.39 -6.70
C CYS A 354 2.82 11.19 -5.67
N SER A 355 4.09 10.82 -5.44
CA SER A 355 5.04 11.56 -4.60
C SER A 355 6.00 12.41 -5.44
N GLY A 356 6.66 11.81 -6.44
CA GLY A 356 7.70 12.48 -7.23
C GLY A 356 7.16 13.33 -8.38
N GLY A 357 6.11 12.86 -9.07
CA GLY A 357 5.58 13.49 -10.28
C GLY A 357 4.75 14.76 -10.07
N LEU A 358 4.77 15.38 -8.89
CA LEU A 358 4.08 16.62 -8.56
C LEU A 358 4.70 17.82 -9.28
N PHE A 359 3.90 18.86 -9.50
CA PHE A 359 4.32 20.04 -10.27
C PHE A 359 5.57 20.71 -9.71
N ASP A 360 5.57 21.05 -8.42
CA ASP A 360 6.68 21.75 -7.77
C ASP A 360 7.98 20.94 -7.83
N ASN A 361 7.90 19.62 -7.68
CA ASN A 361 9.09 18.73 -7.72
C ASN A 361 9.75 18.75 -9.11
N ILE A 362 8.94 18.65 -10.17
CA ILE A 362 9.45 18.60 -11.55
C ILE A 362 9.90 19.99 -12.01
N ALA A 363 9.15 21.05 -11.65
CA ALA A 363 9.53 22.42 -12.00
C ALA A 363 10.88 22.80 -11.35
N GLU A 364 11.09 22.47 -10.08
CA GLU A 364 12.37 22.74 -9.41
C GLU A 364 13.51 21.83 -9.92
N ALA A 365 13.21 20.59 -10.28
CA ALA A 365 14.19 19.72 -10.98
C ALA A 365 14.61 20.33 -12.34
N ALA A 366 13.67 20.93 -13.08
CA ALA A 366 13.96 21.63 -14.31
C ALA A 366 14.84 22.89 -14.09
N ASP A 367 14.59 23.66 -13.04
CA ASP A 367 15.44 24.78 -12.65
C ASP A 367 16.88 24.34 -12.38
N ILE A 368 17.07 23.23 -11.68
CA ILE A 368 18.40 22.64 -11.42
C ILE A 368 19.07 22.21 -12.71
N MET A 369 18.33 21.61 -13.64
CA MET A 369 18.87 21.06 -14.88
C MET A 369 19.04 22.12 -16.01
N ARG A 370 18.51 23.34 -15.83
CA ARG A 370 18.49 24.39 -16.86
C ARG A 370 19.91 24.71 -17.35
N GLY A 371 20.11 24.55 -18.65
CA GLY A 371 21.42 24.75 -19.29
C GLY A 371 22.48 23.69 -19.00
N GLY A 372 22.12 22.65 -18.24
CA GLY A 372 22.98 21.51 -17.93
C GLY A 372 22.80 20.32 -18.88
N SER A 373 23.32 19.18 -18.48
CA SER A 373 23.25 17.93 -19.25
C SER A 373 23.31 16.72 -18.31
N THR A 374 22.61 15.64 -18.67
CA THR A 374 22.74 14.33 -18.01
C THR A 374 24.02 13.57 -18.41
N GLY A 375 24.86 14.14 -19.27
CA GLY A 375 26.08 13.50 -19.79
C GLY A 375 25.85 12.75 -21.10
N ASN A 376 26.73 11.79 -21.38
CA ASN A 376 26.80 11.11 -22.69
C ASN A 376 26.14 9.72 -22.74
N GLY A 377 25.14 9.49 -21.92
CA GLY A 377 24.37 8.24 -21.95
C GLY A 377 24.72 7.23 -20.85
N GLU A 378 25.63 7.55 -19.95
CA GLU A 378 25.95 6.71 -18.79
C GLU A 378 24.90 6.82 -17.68
N PHE A 379 24.23 7.98 -17.58
CA PHE A 379 23.13 8.23 -16.66
C PHE A 379 21.86 8.60 -17.42
N ALA A 380 20.74 7.94 -17.10
CA ALA A 380 19.41 8.25 -17.64
C ALA A 380 18.55 8.97 -16.60
N LEU A 381 17.83 10.02 -17.02
CA LEU A 381 16.83 10.70 -16.19
C LEU A 381 15.45 10.59 -16.83
N ASP A 382 14.53 9.87 -16.17
CA ASP A 382 13.16 9.68 -16.59
C ASP A 382 12.21 10.45 -15.69
N VAL A 383 11.29 11.24 -16.29
CA VAL A 383 10.38 12.11 -15.58
C VAL A 383 8.94 11.84 -16.00
N TYR A 384 8.08 11.53 -15.03
CA TYR A 384 6.67 11.20 -15.21
C TYR A 384 5.80 12.21 -14.46
N PRO A 385 5.26 13.24 -15.13
CA PRO A 385 4.26 14.12 -14.51
C PRO A 385 3.07 13.29 -14.02
N THR A 386 2.55 13.62 -12.85
CA THR A 386 1.54 12.82 -12.17
C THR A 386 0.15 12.87 -12.83
N SER A 387 -0.11 13.91 -13.66
CA SER A 387 -1.36 14.09 -14.42
C SER A 387 -1.14 14.93 -15.67
N ILE A 388 -2.09 14.86 -16.61
CA ILE A 388 -2.05 15.74 -17.80
C ILE A 388 -2.15 17.22 -17.44
N PRO A 389 -2.99 17.68 -16.49
CA PRO A 389 -2.95 19.06 -16.02
C PRO A 389 -1.54 19.50 -15.55
N VAL A 390 -0.83 18.66 -14.81
CA VAL A 390 0.58 18.93 -14.42
C VAL A 390 1.49 18.99 -15.65
N SER A 391 1.37 18.06 -16.59
CA SER A 391 2.13 18.08 -17.85
C SER A 391 1.90 19.36 -18.65
N LEU A 392 0.65 19.83 -18.73
CA LEU A 392 0.30 21.07 -19.42
C LEU A 392 0.91 22.29 -18.73
N ALA A 393 0.84 22.35 -17.40
CA ALA A 393 1.44 23.44 -16.63
C ALA A 393 2.97 23.50 -16.81
N LEU A 394 3.67 22.34 -16.71
CA LEU A 394 5.10 22.24 -16.96
C LEU A 394 5.49 22.66 -18.38
N THR A 395 4.68 22.29 -19.36
CA THR A 395 4.91 22.66 -20.77
C THR A 395 4.72 24.16 -20.98
N LYS A 396 3.66 24.74 -20.43
CA LYS A 396 3.37 26.19 -20.52
C LYS A 396 4.46 27.02 -19.84
N HIS A 397 5.00 26.53 -18.72
CA HIS A 397 6.07 27.19 -17.98
C HIS A 397 7.45 27.05 -18.67
N GLY A 398 7.63 26.07 -19.55
CA GLY A 398 8.91 25.80 -20.22
C GLY A 398 9.76 24.72 -19.53
N ALA A 399 9.39 24.25 -18.34
CA ALA A 399 10.13 23.23 -17.58
C ALA A 399 10.33 21.93 -18.39
N THR A 400 9.33 21.51 -19.16
CA THR A 400 9.44 20.39 -20.09
C THR A 400 10.55 20.57 -21.10
N GLY A 401 10.67 21.78 -21.68
CA GLY A 401 11.73 22.13 -22.65
C GLY A 401 13.11 22.12 -22.02
N ASP A 402 13.26 22.68 -20.82
CA ASP A 402 14.53 22.70 -20.09
C ASP A 402 15.02 21.27 -19.78
N LEU A 403 14.14 20.39 -19.29
CA LEU A 403 14.48 18.99 -19.01
C LEU A 403 14.84 18.20 -20.27
N LEU A 404 14.07 18.33 -21.36
CA LEU A 404 14.37 17.68 -22.63
C LEU A 404 15.71 18.14 -23.21
N SER A 405 15.99 19.45 -23.14
CA SER A 405 17.24 20.03 -23.61
C SER A 405 18.45 19.55 -22.80
N ALA A 406 18.25 19.25 -21.52
CA ALA A 406 19.28 18.69 -20.65
C ALA A 406 19.48 17.17 -20.83
N GLY A 407 18.65 16.49 -21.63
CA GLY A 407 18.76 15.05 -21.91
C GLY A 407 17.81 14.17 -21.09
N ALA A 408 16.90 14.75 -20.32
CA ALA A 408 15.86 13.97 -19.62
C ALA A 408 14.80 13.43 -20.60
N ILE A 409 14.15 12.34 -20.24
CA ILE A 409 13.06 11.74 -21.01
C ILE A 409 11.75 12.03 -20.29
N ILE A 410 10.83 12.73 -20.93
CA ILE A 410 9.50 13.00 -20.38
C ILE A 410 8.53 11.93 -20.83
N LYS A 411 7.88 11.29 -19.88
CA LYS A 411 6.97 10.17 -20.11
C LYS A 411 5.54 10.53 -19.65
N PRO A 412 4.51 9.80 -20.13
CA PRO A 412 3.12 10.05 -19.71
C PRO A 412 2.89 9.67 -18.26
N SER A 413 1.78 10.16 -17.68
CA SER A 413 1.34 9.83 -16.32
C SER A 413 1.13 8.33 -16.16
N PHE A 414 1.96 7.67 -15.35
CA PHE A 414 1.99 6.22 -15.21
C PHE A 414 2.65 5.81 -13.88
N CYS A 415 2.08 4.83 -13.19
CA CYS A 415 2.62 4.32 -11.93
C CYS A 415 3.67 3.22 -12.11
N GLY A 416 3.95 2.80 -13.33
CA GLY A 416 4.84 1.67 -13.65
C GLY A 416 6.17 1.65 -12.92
N PRO A 417 6.95 2.73 -12.88
CA PRO A 417 8.23 2.77 -12.18
C PRO A 417 8.13 2.49 -10.67
N CYS A 418 6.97 2.74 -10.07
CA CYS A 418 6.75 2.49 -8.64
C CYS A 418 6.61 1.00 -8.29
N PHE A 419 6.38 0.12 -9.27
CA PHE A 419 6.12 -1.31 -9.02
C PHE A 419 6.73 -2.28 -10.05
N GLY A 420 7.72 -1.82 -10.83
CA GLY A 420 8.51 -2.68 -11.73
C GLY A 420 7.87 -2.98 -13.10
N ALA A 421 6.98 -2.12 -13.57
CA ALA A 421 6.38 -2.20 -14.90
C ALA A 421 6.97 -1.16 -15.88
N GLY A 422 8.09 -0.54 -15.56
CA GLY A 422 8.80 0.41 -16.41
C GLY A 422 10.11 0.85 -15.77
N ASP A 423 11.06 1.30 -16.60
CA ASP A 423 12.37 1.80 -16.20
C ASP A 423 13.15 0.81 -15.31
N VAL A 424 13.14 -0.45 -15.71
CA VAL A 424 13.93 -1.50 -15.04
C VAL A 424 15.40 -1.25 -15.31
N PRO A 425 16.25 -1.09 -14.27
CA PRO A 425 17.67 -0.85 -14.47
C PRO A 425 18.39 -2.08 -15.04
N ALA A 426 19.59 -1.88 -15.54
CA ALA A 426 20.47 -2.99 -15.91
C ALA A 426 20.84 -3.84 -14.69
N ASN A 427 21.32 -5.06 -14.92
CA ASN A 427 21.81 -5.93 -13.85
C ASN A 427 22.93 -5.24 -13.07
N ASN A 428 22.81 -5.23 -11.72
CA ASN A 428 23.65 -4.46 -10.81
C ASN A 428 23.59 -2.93 -11.00
N GLY A 429 22.59 -2.41 -11.72
CA GLY A 429 22.35 -0.99 -11.82
C GLY A 429 21.88 -0.39 -10.47
N LEU A 430 22.29 0.85 -10.21
CA LEU A 430 21.82 1.65 -9.09
C LEU A 430 20.85 2.74 -9.62
N SER A 431 19.59 2.64 -9.25
CA SER A 431 18.53 3.58 -9.63
C SER A 431 18.14 4.47 -8.46
N LEU A 432 18.17 5.78 -8.68
CA LEU A 432 17.67 6.77 -7.70
C LEU A 432 16.24 7.14 -8.07
N ARG A 433 15.30 6.98 -7.16
CA ARG A 433 13.88 7.20 -7.46
C ARG A 433 13.21 8.13 -6.46
N HIS A 434 12.53 9.13 -6.96
CA HIS A 434 11.47 9.80 -6.20
C HIS A 434 10.16 9.08 -6.51
N THR A 435 10.00 7.95 -5.88
CA THR A 435 8.80 7.09 -5.85
C THR A 435 8.55 6.69 -4.41
N THR A 436 7.56 5.86 -4.13
CA THR A 436 7.16 5.60 -2.74
C THR A 436 7.92 4.45 -2.08
N ARG A 437 8.45 3.48 -2.85
CA ARG A 437 9.01 2.23 -2.29
C ARG A 437 10.25 1.74 -3.03
N ASN A 438 11.14 1.11 -2.26
CA ASN A 438 12.33 0.42 -2.76
C ASN A 438 12.44 -1.02 -2.22
N PHE A 439 11.30 -1.69 -2.06
CA PHE A 439 11.24 -3.09 -1.62
C PHE A 439 11.99 -4.02 -2.57
N PRO A 440 12.36 -5.24 -2.12
CA PRO A 440 13.08 -6.20 -2.94
C PRO A 440 12.41 -6.43 -4.31
N ASN A 441 13.18 -6.28 -5.38
CA ASN A 441 12.77 -6.51 -6.78
C ASN A 441 11.57 -5.68 -7.27
N ARG A 442 11.25 -4.62 -6.56
CA ARG A 442 10.15 -3.73 -6.95
C ARG A 442 10.45 -2.92 -8.21
N GLU A 443 11.71 -2.82 -8.60
CA GLU A 443 12.16 -2.23 -9.85
C GLU A 443 11.93 -3.13 -11.07
N GLY A 444 11.66 -4.43 -10.88
CA GLY A 444 11.36 -5.38 -11.94
C GLY A 444 12.43 -6.43 -12.24
N SER A 445 13.57 -6.42 -11.54
CA SER A 445 14.58 -7.49 -11.69
C SER A 445 14.04 -8.87 -11.27
N LYS A 446 14.62 -9.93 -11.85
CA LYS A 446 14.22 -11.32 -11.62
C LYS A 446 15.37 -12.12 -10.98
N PRO A 447 15.46 -12.17 -9.67
CA PRO A 447 16.57 -12.84 -8.97
C PRO A 447 16.68 -14.33 -9.26
N GLY A 448 15.55 -15.00 -9.55
CA GLY A 448 15.52 -16.39 -9.98
C GLY A 448 16.29 -16.66 -11.27
N GLU A 449 16.46 -15.63 -12.11
CA GLU A 449 17.25 -15.59 -13.34
C GLU A 449 18.64 -15.00 -13.13
N GLY A 450 19.08 -14.77 -11.90
CA GLY A 450 20.38 -14.21 -11.55
C GLY A 450 20.44 -12.67 -11.65
N GLN A 451 19.31 -11.99 -11.82
CA GLN A 451 19.26 -10.54 -11.95
C GLN A 451 19.13 -9.87 -10.58
N PHE A 452 19.72 -8.69 -10.47
CA PHE A 452 19.58 -7.79 -9.32
C PHE A 452 19.75 -6.34 -9.78
N ALA A 453 18.99 -5.42 -9.20
CA ALA A 453 19.22 -3.98 -9.30
C ALA A 453 18.90 -3.32 -7.95
N GLY A 454 19.71 -2.30 -7.59
CA GLY A 454 19.50 -1.53 -6.36
C GLY A 454 18.60 -0.32 -6.61
N VAL A 455 17.57 -0.13 -5.82
CA VAL A 455 16.77 1.10 -5.81
C VAL A 455 17.02 1.86 -4.53
N CYS A 456 17.46 3.11 -4.67
CA CYS A 456 17.50 4.08 -3.58
C CYS A 456 16.36 5.09 -3.76
N LEU A 457 15.70 5.47 -2.67
CA LEU A 457 14.76 6.58 -2.69
C LEU A 457 15.49 7.89 -2.40
N MET A 458 15.17 8.92 -3.17
CA MET A 458 15.80 10.24 -3.04
C MET A 458 14.85 11.32 -3.57
N ASP A 459 14.90 12.54 -3.02
CA ASP A 459 14.09 13.65 -3.51
C ASP A 459 14.44 14.06 -4.95
N ALA A 460 13.45 14.53 -5.70
CA ALA A 460 13.58 14.94 -7.10
C ALA A 460 14.69 15.99 -7.31
N ARG A 461 14.88 16.90 -6.34
CA ARG A 461 15.93 17.93 -6.37
C ARG A 461 17.31 17.32 -6.35
N SER A 462 17.55 16.38 -5.45
CA SER A 462 18.83 15.67 -5.35
C SER A 462 19.05 14.68 -6.50
N ILE A 463 17.98 14.11 -7.08
CA ILE A 463 18.07 13.33 -8.33
C ILE A 463 18.51 14.24 -9.47
N ALA A 464 17.92 15.43 -9.61
CA ALA A 464 18.33 16.41 -10.63
C ALA A 464 19.76 16.88 -10.43
N ALA A 465 20.20 17.15 -9.20
CA ALA A 465 21.60 17.50 -8.89
C ALA A 465 22.56 16.38 -9.26
N THR A 466 22.18 15.13 -9.01
CA THR A 466 22.95 13.94 -9.41
C THR A 466 23.02 13.81 -10.94
N ALA A 467 21.89 14.04 -11.64
CA ALA A 467 21.84 14.03 -13.10
C ALA A 467 22.74 15.12 -13.71
N LEU A 468 22.70 16.34 -13.15
CA LEU A 468 23.58 17.45 -13.55
C LEU A 468 25.07 17.11 -13.43
N ASN A 469 25.42 16.25 -12.48
CA ASN A 469 26.78 15.74 -12.26
C ASN A 469 27.04 14.37 -12.96
N GLY A 470 26.27 14.06 -14.02
CA GLY A 470 26.47 12.87 -14.85
C GLY A 470 26.24 11.54 -14.14
N GLY A 471 25.51 11.52 -13.02
CA GLY A 471 25.24 10.33 -12.20
C GLY A 471 26.00 10.25 -10.88
N LYS A 472 26.93 11.16 -10.62
CA LYS A 472 27.61 11.26 -9.32
C LYS A 472 26.62 11.74 -8.25
N ILE A 473 26.32 10.91 -7.24
CA ILE A 473 25.34 11.20 -6.20
C ILE A 473 25.69 12.50 -5.49
N THR A 474 24.77 13.45 -5.56
CA THR A 474 24.94 14.83 -5.09
C THR A 474 23.65 15.29 -4.37
N ALA A 475 23.81 15.87 -3.19
CA ALA A 475 22.69 16.52 -2.51
C ALA A 475 22.34 17.85 -3.19
N ALA A 476 21.07 18.13 -3.40
CA ALA A 476 20.66 19.43 -3.95
C ALA A 476 20.99 20.62 -3.05
N THR A 477 21.25 20.38 -1.78
CA THR A 477 21.74 21.38 -0.81
C THR A 477 23.18 21.82 -1.05
N ASP A 478 23.94 21.07 -1.86
CA ASP A 478 25.37 21.31 -2.12
C ASP A 478 25.61 22.07 -3.44
N ILE A 479 24.55 22.36 -4.18
CA ILE A 479 24.63 23.09 -5.45
C ILE A 479 23.90 24.44 -5.37
N GLU A 480 24.39 25.39 -6.16
CA GLU A 480 23.70 26.67 -6.34
C GLU A 480 22.84 26.63 -7.61
N TYR A 481 21.58 27.02 -7.48
CA TYR A 481 20.63 27.15 -8.60
C TYR A 481 19.60 28.24 -8.28
N GLU A 482 18.96 28.77 -9.31
CA GLU A 482 17.86 29.71 -9.17
C GLU A 482 16.53 28.94 -9.17
N CYS A 483 15.76 29.04 -8.09
CA CYS A 483 14.45 28.44 -8.01
C CYS A 483 13.39 29.42 -8.50
N THR A 484 12.76 29.09 -9.63
CA THR A 484 11.76 29.95 -10.32
C THR A 484 10.41 29.26 -10.45
N VAL A 485 10.11 28.29 -9.57
CA VAL A 485 8.84 27.55 -9.59
C VAL A 485 7.65 28.52 -9.53
N PRO A 486 6.79 28.56 -10.56
CA PRO A 486 5.64 29.45 -10.60
C PRO A 486 4.47 28.89 -9.79
N GLU A 487 3.45 29.72 -9.59
CA GLU A 487 2.17 29.24 -9.08
C GLU A 487 1.55 28.23 -10.07
N TYR A 488 1.04 27.12 -9.55
CA TYR A 488 0.43 26.07 -10.36
C TYR A 488 -0.92 26.53 -10.95
N GLU A 489 -1.08 26.38 -12.25
CA GLU A 489 -2.33 26.64 -12.96
C GLU A 489 -2.98 25.33 -13.42
N PHE A 490 -4.13 25.00 -12.84
CA PHE A 490 -4.89 23.80 -13.21
C PHE A 490 -5.67 24.02 -14.53
N ASP A 491 -5.34 23.24 -15.55
CA ASP A 491 -6.05 23.20 -16.83
C ASP A 491 -6.85 21.89 -16.95
N SER A 492 -8.17 21.95 -16.74
CA SER A 492 -9.07 20.79 -16.80
C SER A 492 -9.38 20.29 -18.20
N SER A 493 -8.91 20.95 -19.27
CA SER A 493 -9.36 20.71 -20.65
C SER A 493 -9.20 19.25 -21.11
N ALA A 494 -8.14 18.56 -20.66
CA ALA A 494 -7.93 17.15 -20.97
C ALA A 494 -8.93 16.26 -20.24
N TYR A 495 -9.21 16.53 -18.98
CA TYR A 495 -10.20 15.81 -18.18
C TYR A 495 -11.61 16.00 -18.75
N ASP A 496 -12.00 17.22 -19.06
CA ASP A 496 -13.31 17.54 -19.63
C ASP A 496 -13.61 16.80 -20.93
N ARG A 497 -12.57 16.47 -21.70
CA ARG A 497 -12.69 15.80 -23.01
C ARG A 497 -12.51 14.27 -22.96
N ARG A 498 -11.84 13.75 -21.94
CA ARG A 498 -11.40 12.36 -21.93
C ARG A 498 -12.02 11.51 -20.83
N ILE A 499 -12.39 12.10 -19.69
CA ILE A 499 -12.94 11.35 -18.56
C ILE A 499 -14.43 11.15 -18.76
N TYR A 500 -14.89 9.92 -18.62
CA TYR A 500 -16.33 9.62 -18.56
C TYR A 500 -16.83 9.79 -17.12
N TYR A 501 -17.76 10.72 -16.93
CA TYR A 501 -18.38 10.99 -15.65
C TYR A 501 -19.81 10.43 -15.64
N GLY A 502 -19.99 9.25 -15.07
CA GLY A 502 -21.25 8.49 -15.05
C GLY A 502 -21.96 8.45 -13.69
N PHE A 503 -21.42 9.08 -12.65
CA PHE A 503 -22.07 9.05 -11.34
C PHE A 503 -23.49 9.65 -11.40
N GLY A 504 -24.48 8.92 -10.87
CA GLY A 504 -25.89 9.26 -11.00
C GLY A 504 -26.53 8.97 -12.36
N LYS A 505 -25.78 8.35 -13.30
CA LYS A 505 -26.22 8.04 -14.68
C LYS A 505 -26.05 6.55 -15.00
N ALA A 506 -26.29 5.66 -14.02
CA ALA A 506 -26.21 4.22 -14.23
C ALA A 506 -27.22 3.76 -15.29
N ASP A 507 -26.76 2.93 -16.24
CA ASP A 507 -27.59 2.32 -17.27
C ASP A 507 -27.50 0.79 -17.18
N PRO A 508 -28.51 0.13 -16.55
CA PRO A 508 -28.51 -1.33 -16.40
C PRO A 508 -28.54 -2.09 -17.71
N SER A 509 -28.94 -1.46 -18.85
CA SER A 509 -29.00 -2.10 -20.16
C SER A 509 -27.62 -2.28 -20.80
N VAL A 510 -26.59 -1.57 -20.31
CA VAL A 510 -25.23 -1.73 -20.80
C VAL A 510 -24.70 -3.12 -20.44
N GLU A 511 -24.18 -3.84 -21.41
CA GLU A 511 -23.50 -5.12 -21.20
C GLU A 511 -22.06 -4.89 -20.76
N LEU A 512 -21.58 -5.72 -19.81
CA LEU A 512 -20.17 -5.72 -19.42
C LEU A 512 -19.35 -6.39 -20.53
N VAL A 513 -18.30 -5.73 -20.96
CA VAL A 513 -17.38 -6.28 -21.96
C VAL A 513 -16.32 -7.10 -21.24
N MET A 514 -16.43 -8.44 -21.35
CA MET A 514 -15.49 -9.38 -20.74
C MET A 514 -14.40 -9.75 -21.75
N GLY A 515 -13.14 -9.46 -21.40
CA GLY A 515 -11.99 -9.93 -22.17
C GLY A 515 -11.65 -11.40 -21.86
N PRO A 516 -10.87 -12.08 -22.71
CA PRO A 516 -10.49 -13.49 -22.51
C PRO A 516 -9.75 -13.78 -21.20
N ASN A 517 -9.07 -12.79 -20.65
CA ASN A 517 -8.34 -12.91 -19.36
C ASN A 517 -9.23 -12.65 -18.14
N ILE A 518 -10.40 -12.08 -18.30
CA ILE A 518 -11.29 -11.75 -17.18
C ILE A 518 -12.12 -12.99 -16.84
N THR A 519 -11.89 -13.56 -15.65
CA THR A 519 -12.58 -14.77 -15.18
C THR A 519 -13.26 -14.54 -13.84
N ASP A 520 -14.31 -15.31 -13.58
CA ASP A 520 -14.96 -15.31 -12.27
C ASP A 520 -14.10 -16.01 -11.22
N TRP A 521 -14.41 -15.72 -9.95
CA TRP A 521 -13.78 -16.37 -8.81
C TRP A 521 -14.21 -17.86 -8.74
N PRO A 522 -13.29 -18.77 -8.35
CA PRO A 522 -13.66 -20.15 -8.09
C PRO A 522 -14.61 -20.26 -6.90
N LYS A 523 -15.34 -21.38 -6.82
CA LYS A 523 -16.25 -21.65 -5.70
C LYS A 523 -15.47 -21.70 -4.39
N MET A 524 -15.96 -20.94 -3.41
CA MET A 524 -15.45 -20.93 -2.03
C MET A 524 -16.39 -21.73 -1.13
N TYR A 525 -15.85 -22.32 -0.07
CA TYR A 525 -16.59 -23.24 0.80
C TYR A 525 -16.61 -22.72 2.23
N ALA A 526 -17.73 -22.93 2.92
CA ALA A 526 -17.92 -22.60 4.33
C ALA A 526 -16.93 -23.37 5.24
N LEU A 527 -16.59 -22.78 6.38
CA LEU A 527 -15.74 -23.40 7.39
C LEU A 527 -16.44 -24.65 7.98
N THR A 528 -15.71 -25.77 8.05
CA THR A 528 -16.20 -27.00 8.67
C THR A 528 -15.98 -26.99 10.19
N GLU A 529 -16.47 -28.02 10.89
CA GLU A 529 -16.36 -28.14 12.35
C GLU A 529 -14.91 -28.07 12.83
N ASN A 530 -14.02 -28.81 12.16
CA ASN A 530 -12.58 -28.83 12.45
C ASN A 530 -11.80 -28.36 11.25
N LEU A 531 -10.54 -27.99 11.47
CA LEU A 531 -9.60 -27.59 10.43
C LEU A 531 -8.30 -28.36 10.60
N LEU A 532 -7.81 -28.92 9.49
CA LEU A 532 -6.46 -29.44 9.35
C LEU A 532 -5.73 -28.62 8.30
N VAL A 533 -4.67 -27.94 8.66
CA VAL A 533 -3.86 -27.20 7.69
C VAL A 533 -2.45 -27.80 7.63
N LYS A 534 -1.91 -27.90 6.40
CA LYS A 534 -0.54 -28.32 6.16
C LYS A 534 0.31 -27.10 5.84
N LEU A 535 1.44 -26.95 6.52
CA LEU A 535 2.37 -25.86 6.28
C LEU A 535 2.93 -25.97 4.86
N ALA A 536 2.61 -25.03 4.01
CA ALA A 536 3.09 -24.96 2.63
C ALA A 536 4.29 -24.01 2.48
N ALA A 537 4.41 -23.03 3.38
CA ALA A 537 5.57 -22.16 3.51
C ALA A 537 5.81 -21.78 4.98
N VAL A 538 7.08 -21.63 5.34
CA VAL A 538 7.54 -21.16 6.66
C VAL A 538 8.62 -20.10 6.44
N ILE A 539 8.35 -18.85 6.86
CA ILE A 539 9.18 -17.69 6.56
C ILE A 539 9.59 -17.02 7.88
N HIS A 540 10.89 -17.06 8.20
CA HIS A 540 11.45 -16.50 9.43
C HIS A 540 12.05 -15.10 9.27
N ASP A 541 11.87 -14.46 8.11
CA ASP A 541 12.30 -13.07 7.93
C ASP A 541 11.55 -12.15 8.89
N PRO A 542 12.20 -11.09 9.42
CA PRO A 542 11.57 -10.18 10.37
C PRO A 542 10.25 -9.59 9.88
N VAL A 543 10.16 -9.30 8.57
CA VAL A 543 8.96 -8.78 7.90
C VAL A 543 8.83 -9.47 6.54
N THR A 544 7.61 -9.85 6.16
CA THR A 544 7.28 -10.35 4.82
C THR A 544 6.34 -9.37 4.15
N THR A 545 6.78 -8.79 3.04
CA THR A 545 6.00 -7.78 2.31
C THR A 545 4.91 -8.43 1.45
N THR A 546 3.90 -7.65 1.10
CA THR A 546 2.87 -8.08 0.14
C THR A 546 3.46 -8.34 -1.25
N ASP A 547 4.60 -7.74 -1.60
CA ASP A 547 5.33 -7.99 -2.85
C ASP A 547 6.04 -9.35 -2.86
N GLU A 548 6.44 -9.86 -1.70
CA GLU A 548 6.95 -11.23 -1.55
C GLU A 548 5.83 -12.27 -1.56
N LEU A 549 4.68 -11.94 -0.97
CA LEU A 549 3.49 -12.81 -0.98
C LEU A 549 2.91 -12.95 -2.39
N ILE A 550 2.84 -11.86 -3.16
CA ILE A 550 2.44 -11.85 -4.56
C ILE A 550 3.20 -10.75 -5.32
N PRO A 551 4.07 -11.08 -6.27
CA PRO A 551 4.86 -10.09 -7.02
C PRO A 551 4.01 -9.03 -7.69
N SER A 552 4.48 -7.78 -7.78
CA SER A 552 3.69 -6.68 -8.33
C SER A 552 3.81 -6.54 -9.86
N GLY A 553 4.98 -6.26 -10.38
CA GLY A 553 5.17 -5.86 -11.78
C GLY A 553 4.78 -6.93 -12.79
N GLU A 554 5.41 -8.09 -12.73
CA GLU A 554 5.21 -9.18 -13.68
C GLU A 554 3.81 -9.80 -13.66
N THR A 555 3.05 -9.60 -12.58
CA THR A 555 1.71 -10.18 -12.40
C THR A 555 0.59 -9.17 -12.64
N SER A 556 0.91 -7.90 -12.85
CA SER A 556 -0.08 -6.83 -12.92
C SER A 556 -1.17 -7.08 -13.96
N SER A 557 -0.82 -7.66 -15.10
CA SER A 557 -1.77 -7.96 -16.18
C SER A 557 -2.67 -9.19 -15.93
N TYR A 558 -2.38 -10.00 -14.90
CA TYR A 558 -3.19 -11.20 -14.60
C TYR A 558 -4.16 -10.99 -13.44
N ARG A 559 -4.29 -9.77 -12.93
CA ARG A 559 -5.13 -9.45 -11.76
C ARG A 559 -6.62 -9.74 -11.97
N SER A 560 -7.08 -9.75 -13.20
CA SER A 560 -8.47 -10.08 -13.57
C SER A 560 -8.72 -11.58 -13.76
N ASN A 561 -7.69 -12.42 -13.56
CA ASN A 561 -7.78 -13.87 -13.63
C ASN A 561 -7.23 -14.51 -12.33
N PRO A 562 -8.09 -14.76 -11.33
CA PRO A 562 -7.65 -15.25 -10.03
C PRO A 562 -6.87 -16.56 -10.08
N LEU A 563 -7.27 -17.49 -10.96
CA LEU A 563 -6.61 -18.79 -11.11
C LEU A 563 -5.18 -18.65 -11.65
N ARG A 564 -5.02 -17.83 -12.70
CA ARG A 564 -3.70 -17.60 -13.31
C ARG A 564 -2.80 -16.77 -12.38
N LEU A 565 -3.37 -15.77 -11.72
CA LEU A 565 -2.63 -14.94 -10.78
C LEU A 565 -2.08 -15.76 -9.60
N ALA A 566 -2.87 -16.71 -9.09
CA ALA A 566 -2.48 -17.54 -7.97
C ALA A 566 -1.21 -18.37 -8.22
N GLU A 567 -0.88 -18.67 -9.49
CA GLU A 567 0.37 -19.37 -9.87
C GLU A 567 1.65 -18.62 -9.50
N PHE A 568 1.54 -17.32 -9.20
CA PHE A 568 2.68 -16.48 -8.81
C PHE A 568 2.81 -16.29 -7.29
N THR A 569 1.94 -16.91 -6.49
CA THR A 569 1.98 -16.76 -5.02
C THR A 569 3.31 -17.23 -4.47
N LEU A 570 4.00 -16.36 -3.70
CA LEU A 570 5.33 -16.59 -3.13
C LEU A 570 6.42 -16.99 -4.15
N SER A 571 6.19 -16.79 -5.46
CA SER A 571 7.07 -17.28 -6.53
C SER A 571 8.52 -16.81 -6.39
N ARG A 572 8.74 -15.63 -5.81
CA ARG A 572 10.07 -15.05 -5.60
C ARG A 572 10.69 -15.46 -4.25
N ARG A 573 9.86 -15.77 -3.25
CA ARG A 573 10.31 -16.05 -1.87
C ARG A 573 10.35 -17.54 -1.54
N GLU A 574 9.31 -18.28 -1.94
CA GLU A 574 9.17 -19.72 -1.72
C GLU A 574 8.56 -20.39 -2.97
N PRO A 575 9.35 -20.60 -4.03
CA PRO A 575 8.84 -21.10 -5.32
C PRO A 575 8.12 -22.45 -5.25
N ALA A 576 8.42 -23.27 -4.24
CA ALA A 576 7.77 -24.56 -4.03
C ALA A 576 6.35 -24.45 -3.43
N TYR A 577 5.95 -23.27 -2.95
CA TYR A 577 4.66 -23.05 -2.29
C TYR A 577 3.47 -23.46 -3.17
N VAL A 578 3.43 -22.98 -4.41
CA VAL A 578 2.30 -23.22 -5.34
C VAL A 578 2.11 -24.72 -5.58
N GLY A 579 3.19 -25.46 -5.83
CA GLY A 579 3.14 -26.91 -6.00
C GLY A 579 2.55 -27.62 -4.77
N ARG A 580 3.08 -27.30 -3.58
CA ARG A 580 2.60 -27.86 -2.32
C ARG A 580 1.13 -27.53 -2.05
N ALA A 581 0.73 -26.28 -2.27
CA ALA A 581 -0.66 -25.83 -2.05
C ALA A 581 -1.64 -26.54 -3.00
N LYS A 582 -1.28 -26.73 -4.26
CA LYS A 582 -2.10 -27.47 -5.24
C LYS A 582 -2.27 -28.95 -4.88
N GLU A 583 -1.22 -29.61 -4.38
CA GLU A 583 -1.32 -30.98 -3.90
C GLU A 583 -2.29 -31.10 -2.73
N ILE A 584 -2.18 -30.18 -1.76
CA ILE A 584 -3.09 -30.08 -0.62
C ILE A 584 -4.54 -29.83 -1.08
N ALA A 585 -4.74 -28.89 -1.98
CA ALA A 585 -6.06 -28.56 -2.53
C ALA A 585 -6.69 -29.73 -3.30
N LYS A 586 -5.87 -30.53 -3.99
CA LYS A 586 -6.34 -31.75 -4.66
C LYS A 586 -6.89 -32.77 -3.66
N LEU A 587 -6.16 -33.02 -2.57
CA LEU A 587 -6.60 -33.93 -1.50
C LEU A 587 -7.92 -33.46 -0.87
N GLU A 588 -8.07 -32.17 -0.64
CA GLU A 588 -9.34 -31.60 -0.13
C GLU A 588 -10.47 -31.78 -1.16
N GLY A 589 -10.20 -31.61 -2.45
CA GLY A 589 -11.17 -31.87 -3.51
C GLY A 589 -11.64 -33.32 -3.53
N GLU A 590 -10.76 -34.29 -3.38
CA GLU A 590 -11.07 -35.70 -3.26
C GLU A 590 -11.92 -35.98 -2.01
N ARG A 591 -11.53 -35.44 -0.86
CA ARG A 591 -12.30 -35.54 0.40
C ARG A 591 -13.73 -35.03 0.22
N ARG A 592 -13.92 -33.86 -0.41
CA ARG A 592 -15.25 -33.26 -0.67
C ARG A 592 -16.09 -34.08 -1.64
N SER A 593 -15.47 -34.84 -2.56
CA SER A 593 -16.19 -35.72 -3.47
C SER A 593 -16.62 -37.04 -2.82
N GLY A 594 -16.26 -37.25 -1.54
CA GLY A 594 -16.56 -38.47 -0.79
C GLY A 594 -15.47 -39.55 -0.86
N ALA A 595 -14.39 -39.28 -1.56
CA ALA A 595 -13.21 -40.17 -1.64
C ALA A 595 -12.12 -39.66 -0.70
N VAL A 596 -12.27 -39.90 0.62
CA VAL A 596 -11.34 -39.37 1.61
C VAL A 596 -9.93 -39.99 1.44
N PRO A 597 -8.91 -39.17 1.15
CA PRO A 597 -7.55 -39.64 0.94
C PRO A 597 -6.96 -40.28 2.22
N ALA A 598 -6.22 -41.39 2.05
CA ALA A 598 -5.56 -42.09 3.13
C ALA A 598 -4.63 -41.18 3.95
N GLU A 599 -3.90 -40.28 3.30
CA GLU A 599 -3.01 -39.31 3.94
C GLU A 599 -3.72 -38.44 5.00
N ILE A 600 -4.93 -37.96 4.70
CA ILE A 600 -5.74 -37.20 5.66
C ILE A 600 -6.12 -38.05 6.86
N VAL A 601 -6.60 -39.26 6.59
CA VAL A 601 -7.00 -40.20 7.66
C VAL A 601 -5.82 -40.58 8.53
N GLU A 602 -4.67 -40.92 7.95
CA GLU A 602 -3.46 -41.31 8.67
C GLU A 602 -2.93 -40.14 9.55
N THR A 603 -2.95 -38.93 9.04
CA THR A 603 -2.57 -37.72 9.78
C THR A 603 -3.51 -37.50 10.97
N LEU A 604 -4.82 -37.59 10.77
CA LEU A 604 -5.81 -37.41 11.82
C LEU A 604 -5.83 -38.56 12.85
N ASN A 605 -5.40 -39.76 12.47
CA ASN A 605 -5.23 -40.91 13.42
C ASN A 605 -4.20 -40.61 14.54
N ARG A 606 -3.34 -39.60 14.35
CA ARG A 606 -2.40 -39.17 15.41
C ARG A 606 -3.09 -38.39 16.55
N VAL A 607 -4.29 -37.83 16.29
CA VAL A 607 -5.01 -36.96 17.25
C VAL A 607 -6.39 -37.49 17.62
N GLY A 608 -6.87 -38.57 16.97
CA GLY A 608 -8.16 -39.18 17.24
C GLY A 608 -8.53 -40.27 16.25
N ASN A 609 -9.83 -40.54 16.09
CA ASN A 609 -10.32 -41.44 15.04
C ASN A 609 -10.30 -40.72 13.67
N GLY A 610 -9.25 -40.95 12.89
CA GLY A 610 -9.01 -40.23 11.63
C GLY A 610 -10.13 -40.41 10.62
N ALA A 611 -10.72 -41.57 10.50
CA ALA A 611 -11.82 -41.81 9.56
C ALA A 611 -13.10 -41.05 9.94
N GLU A 612 -13.38 -40.88 11.21
CA GLU A 612 -14.52 -40.12 11.72
C GLU A 612 -14.24 -38.60 11.59
N LEU A 613 -13.06 -38.18 12.05
CA LEU A 613 -12.64 -36.76 12.00
C LEU A 613 -12.62 -36.22 10.57
N ALA A 614 -12.15 -36.99 9.58
CA ALA A 614 -12.01 -36.56 8.21
C ALA A 614 -13.34 -36.10 7.57
N ASN A 615 -14.49 -36.61 8.03
CA ASN A 615 -15.80 -36.19 7.51
C ASN A 615 -16.12 -34.72 7.81
N ASN A 616 -15.68 -34.24 8.98
CA ASN A 616 -15.98 -32.89 9.50
C ASN A 616 -14.74 -31.98 9.57
N THR A 617 -13.64 -32.39 8.95
CA THR A 617 -12.37 -31.65 8.96
C THR A 617 -12.00 -31.19 7.57
N GLN A 618 -11.99 -29.89 7.34
CA GLN A 618 -11.50 -29.26 6.13
C GLN A 618 -9.98 -29.33 6.09
N PHE A 619 -9.43 -29.68 4.93
CA PHE A 619 -7.98 -29.77 4.71
C PHE A 619 -7.49 -28.65 3.80
N GLY A 620 -6.47 -27.91 4.24
CA GLY A 620 -5.97 -26.79 3.44
C GLY A 620 -4.51 -26.44 3.70
N SER A 621 -4.00 -25.51 2.91
CA SER A 621 -2.64 -24.99 3.12
C SER A 621 -2.61 -23.85 4.13
N CYS A 622 -1.44 -23.69 4.74
CA CYS A 622 -1.12 -22.61 5.69
C CYS A 622 0.25 -22.01 5.38
N VAL A 623 0.37 -20.72 5.58
CA VAL A 623 1.64 -19.99 5.57
C VAL A 623 1.96 -19.55 6.99
N PHE A 624 3.16 -19.86 7.46
CA PHE A 624 3.74 -19.18 8.61
C PHE A 624 4.70 -18.09 8.16
N ALA A 625 4.60 -16.90 8.76
CA ALA A 625 5.58 -15.83 8.60
C ALA A 625 5.65 -15.00 9.89
N ASN A 626 6.83 -14.49 10.27
CA ASN A 626 6.98 -13.75 11.53
C ASN A 626 6.05 -12.52 11.56
N LYS A 627 6.12 -11.66 10.54
CA LYS A 627 5.31 -10.43 10.42
C LYS A 627 4.90 -10.19 8.97
N PRO A 628 3.83 -10.85 8.48
CA PRO A 628 3.41 -10.73 7.09
C PRO A 628 2.54 -9.52 6.82
N GLY A 629 2.57 -9.05 5.55
CA GLY A 629 1.59 -8.11 5.01
C GLY A 629 1.97 -6.64 5.09
N ASP A 630 3.27 -6.34 5.18
CA ASP A 630 3.77 -4.98 5.01
C ASP A 630 3.62 -4.49 3.57
N GLY A 631 3.39 -3.21 3.39
CA GLY A 631 3.40 -2.53 2.11
C GLY A 631 2.04 -2.34 1.45
N SER A 632 1.85 -2.86 0.24
CA SER A 632 0.69 -2.59 -0.62
C SER A 632 -0.65 -3.08 -0.04
N ALA A 633 -1.74 -2.35 -0.34
CA ALA A 633 -3.11 -2.76 -0.02
C ALA A 633 -3.59 -4.00 -0.79
N ARG A 634 -2.71 -4.61 -1.55
CA ARG A 634 -2.97 -5.71 -2.48
C ARG A 634 -3.66 -6.90 -1.79
N GLU A 635 -4.96 -7.04 -2.02
CA GLU A 635 -5.74 -8.15 -1.47
C GLU A 635 -5.31 -9.50 -2.06
N GLN A 636 -4.69 -9.48 -3.25
CA GLN A 636 -4.21 -10.67 -3.93
C GLN A 636 -3.16 -11.45 -3.09
N ALA A 637 -2.50 -10.79 -2.14
CA ALA A 637 -1.65 -11.48 -1.18
C ALA A 637 -2.41 -12.50 -0.32
N ALA A 638 -3.72 -12.29 -0.12
CA ALA A 638 -4.61 -13.23 0.57
C ALA A 638 -5.45 -14.06 -0.41
N SER A 639 -6.11 -13.42 -1.40
CA SER A 639 -7.00 -14.13 -2.32
C SER A 639 -6.30 -15.23 -3.11
N CYS A 640 -5.06 -15.03 -3.53
CA CYS A 640 -4.29 -16.05 -4.23
C CYS A 640 -3.99 -17.27 -3.37
N GLN A 641 -3.70 -17.09 -2.09
CA GLN A 641 -3.59 -18.19 -1.14
C GLN A 641 -4.92 -18.94 -1.02
N LYS A 642 -6.06 -18.22 -0.92
CA LYS A 642 -7.38 -18.83 -0.85
C LYS A 642 -7.74 -19.62 -2.10
N VAL A 643 -7.44 -19.08 -3.28
CA VAL A 643 -7.65 -19.76 -4.58
C VAL A 643 -6.87 -21.08 -4.67
N LEU A 644 -5.68 -21.12 -4.05
CA LEU A 644 -4.85 -22.33 -3.95
C LEU A 644 -5.22 -23.24 -2.77
N GLY A 645 -6.35 -23.01 -2.09
CA GLY A 645 -6.79 -23.82 -0.96
C GLY A 645 -6.16 -23.45 0.38
N GLY A 646 -5.72 -22.20 0.55
CA GLY A 646 -5.26 -21.66 1.83
C GLY A 646 -6.43 -21.36 2.76
N PHE A 647 -6.38 -21.85 4.02
CA PHE A 647 -7.43 -21.64 5.01
C PHE A 647 -6.97 -20.96 6.28
N ALA A 648 -5.66 -20.89 6.52
CA ALA A 648 -5.12 -20.18 7.67
C ALA A 648 -3.75 -19.59 7.35
N ASN A 649 -3.40 -18.52 8.06
CA ASN A 649 -2.05 -18.03 8.22
C ASN A 649 -1.72 -18.01 9.72
N ILE A 650 -0.46 -18.24 10.08
CA ILE A 650 0.05 -18.19 11.45
C ILE A 650 1.20 -17.20 11.47
N CYS A 651 1.20 -16.27 12.42
CA CYS A 651 2.27 -15.28 12.58
C CYS A 651 2.42 -14.85 14.05
N TYR A 652 3.46 -14.09 14.37
CA TYR A 652 3.54 -13.42 15.67
C TYR A 652 2.68 -12.15 15.64
N GLU A 653 2.78 -11.36 14.58
CA GLU A 653 2.04 -10.12 14.38
C GLU A 653 1.74 -9.90 12.89
N TYR A 654 0.58 -9.33 12.57
CA TYR A 654 0.30 -8.83 11.22
C TYR A 654 0.89 -7.43 11.06
N ALA A 655 1.69 -7.22 10.02
CA ALA A 655 2.34 -5.93 9.77
C ALA A 655 1.33 -4.78 9.60
N THR A 656 0.17 -5.05 8.99
CA THR A 656 -0.88 -4.07 8.79
C THR A 656 -2.27 -4.65 9.04
N LYS A 657 -3.21 -3.79 9.50
CA LYS A 657 -4.64 -4.13 9.57
C LYS A 657 -5.17 -4.58 8.20
N ARG A 658 -4.72 -3.93 7.13
CA ARG A 658 -5.14 -4.22 5.75
C ARG A 658 -4.97 -5.69 5.37
N TYR A 659 -3.79 -6.25 5.60
CA TYR A 659 -3.53 -7.64 5.24
C TYR A 659 -4.33 -8.61 6.09
N ARG A 660 -4.47 -8.33 7.40
CA ARG A 660 -5.34 -9.12 8.29
C ARG A 660 -6.79 -9.10 7.82
N SER A 661 -7.32 -7.91 7.49
CA SER A 661 -8.68 -7.76 6.95
C SER A 661 -8.86 -8.50 5.62
N ASN A 662 -7.86 -8.45 4.74
CA ASN A 662 -7.88 -9.23 3.50
C ASN A 662 -7.97 -10.74 3.76
N CYS A 663 -7.20 -11.27 4.72
CA CYS A 663 -7.31 -12.68 5.12
C CYS A 663 -8.73 -13.02 5.57
N ILE A 664 -9.32 -12.22 6.46
CA ILE A 664 -10.68 -12.41 6.97
C ILE A 664 -11.70 -12.39 5.83
N ASN A 665 -11.66 -11.40 4.96
CA ASN A 665 -12.61 -11.24 3.85
C ASN A 665 -12.54 -12.40 2.84
N TRP A 666 -11.40 -13.06 2.73
CA TRP A 666 -11.24 -14.28 1.94
C TRP A 666 -11.45 -15.56 2.76
N GLY A 667 -11.89 -15.44 4.04
CA GLY A 667 -12.12 -16.60 4.91
C GLY A 667 -10.86 -17.39 5.22
N ILE A 668 -9.72 -16.73 5.28
CA ILE A 668 -8.45 -17.25 5.80
C ILE A 668 -8.38 -16.87 7.27
N LEU A 669 -8.27 -17.86 8.15
CA LEU A 669 -8.15 -17.67 9.59
C LEU A 669 -6.80 -16.98 9.93
N PRO A 670 -6.83 -15.74 10.46
CA PRO A 670 -5.61 -14.98 10.72
C PRO A 670 -5.09 -15.25 12.13
N PHE A 671 -4.54 -16.43 12.35
CA PHE A 671 -4.00 -16.81 13.66
C PHE A 671 -2.73 -16.05 14.01
N THR A 672 -2.60 -15.75 15.31
CA THR A 672 -1.34 -15.29 15.90
C THR A 672 -0.89 -16.26 17.00
N ILE A 673 0.40 -16.22 17.33
CA ILE A 673 0.99 -16.92 18.48
C ILE A 673 1.73 -15.90 19.35
N ASP A 674 1.96 -16.23 20.62
CA ASP A 674 2.63 -15.30 21.55
C ASP A 674 4.11 -15.09 21.19
N ASP A 675 4.59 -13.88 21.41
CA ASP A 675 6.00 -13.53 21.28
C ASP A 675 6.86 -14.44 22.20
N GLY A 676 7.94 -14.96 21.63
CA GLY A 676 8.82 -15.91 22.33
C GLY A 676 8.42 -17.37 22.22
N THR A 677 7.27 -17.70 21.61
CA THR A 677 6.97 -19.08 21.20
C THR A 677 7.89 -19.46 20.04
N GLU A 678 8.74 -20.48 20.23
CA GLU A 678 9.54 -21.01 19.12
C GLU A 678 8.65 -21.70 18.09
N PHE A 679 8.66 -21.19 16.86
CA PHE A 679 8.00 -21.85 15.72
C PHE A 679 9.06 -22.56 14.87
N ASN A 680 9.44 -23.76 15.30
CA ASN A 680 10.46 -24.60 14.67
C ASN A 680 9.84 -25.78 13.88
N TYR A 681 8.77 -25.52 13.18
CA TYR A 681 8.08 -26.44 12.29
C TYR A 681 8.47 -26.15 10.85
N GLU A 682 8.28 -27.16 9.98
CA GLU A 682 8.73 -27.12 8.60
C GLU A 682 7.57 -27.30 7.61
N PRO A 683 7.73 -26.87 6.33
CA PRO A 683 6.77 -27.22 5.30
C PRO A 683 6.53 -28.73 5.24
N GLY A 684 5.26 -29.13 5.30
CA GLY A 684 4.82 -30.51 5.38
C GLY A 684 4.29 -30.94 6.74
N ASP A 685 4.64 -30.25 7.84
CA ASP A 685 3.99 -30.43 9.13
C ASP A 685 2.54 -29.95 9.08
N CYS A 686 1.66 -30.55 9.86
CA CYS A 686 0.24 -30.22 9.88
C CYS A 686 -0.16 -29.59 11.22
N VAL A 687 -1.14 -28.69 11.18
CA VAL A 687 -1.77 -28.12 12.39
C VAL A 687 -3.25 -28.50 12.39
N PHE A 688 -3.66 -29.26 13.40
CA PHE A 688 -5.05 -29.65 13.62
C PHE A 688 -5.69 -28.72 14.64
N VAL A 689 -6.83 -28.11 14.25
CA VAL A 689 -7.59 -27.17 15.07
C VAL A 689 -8.99 -27.75 15.28
N PRO A 690 -9.21 -28.48 16.38
CA PRO A 690 -10.53 -29.04 16.67
C PRO A 690 -11.54 -27.97 17.07
N GLY A 691 -12.79 -28.13 16.66
CA GLY A 691 -13.91 -27.26 17.06
C GLY A 691 -13.75 -25.80 16.62
N ILE A 692 -12.96 -25.52 15.58
CA ILE A 692 -12.70 -24.15 15.14
C ILE A 692 -13.97 -23.39 14.75
N ARG A 693 -14.96 -24.06 14.13
CA ARG A 693 -16.22 -23.42 13.77
C ARG A 693 -16.93 -22.88 15.01
N ALA A 694 -17.11 -23.70 16.04
CA ALA A 694 -17.71 -23.30 17.30
C ALA A 694 -16.89 -22.19 18.02
N ALA A 695 -15.57 -22.26 17.94
CA ALA A 695 -14.69 -21.23 18.50
C ALA A 695 -14.92 -19.86 17.84
N VAL A 696 -15.04 -19.81 16.51
CA VAL A 696 -15.36 -18.58 15.77
C VAL A 696 -16.75 -18.07 16.12
N GLU A 697 -17.77 -18.94 16.11
CA GLU A 697 -19.16 -18.60 16.47
C GLU A 697 -19.24 -17.94 17.86
N ASN A 698 -18.57 -18.55 18.84
CA ASN A 698 -18.58 -18.09 20.24
C ASN A 698 -17.61 -16.92 20.51
N GLY A 699 -16.75 -16.55 19.55
CA GLY A 699 -15.73 -15.53 19.74
C GLY A 699 -14.62 -15.94 20.70
N THR A 700 -14.29 -17.22 20.74
CA THR A 700 -13.18 -17.75 21.53
C THR A 700 -11.86 -17.25 20.95
N GLU A 701 -11.06 -16.54 21.74
CA GLU A 701 -9.81 -15.93 21.27
C GLU A 701 -8.58 -16.85 21.40
N ASN A 702 -8.58 -17.72 22.41
CA ASN A 702 -7.48 -18.67 22.66
C ASN A 702 -7.90 -20.05 22.19
N ILE A 703 -7.28 -20.56 21.17
CA ILE A 703 -7.67 -21.75 20.44
C ILE A 703 -6.60 -22.81 20.57
N PRO A 704 -6.79 -23.86 21.41
CA PRO A 704 -5.87 -24.97 21.49
C PRO A 704 -5.81 -25.74 20.17
N ALA A 705 -4.59 -26.03 19.70
CA ALA A 705 -4.36 -26.78 18.47
C ALA A 705 -3.22 -27.79 18.68
N LYS A 706 -3.07 -28.68 17.74
CA LYS A 706 -2.00 -29.70 17.76
C LYS A 706 -1.20 -29.65 16.46
N VAL A 707 0.12 -29.58 16.60
CA VAL A 707 1.02 -29.72 15.46
C VAL A 707 1.38 -31.19 15.32
N ILE A 708 1.17 -31.73 14.15
CA ILE A 708 1.51 -33.12 13.78
C ILE A 708 2.70 -33.04 12.83
N ARG A 709 3.87 -33.43 13.31
CA ARG A 709 5.10 -33.43 12.51
C ARG A 709 5.12 -34.56 11.51
N GLN A 710 5.91 -34.43 10.45
CA GLN A 710 6.09 -35.46 9.43
C GLN A 710 6.63 -36.78 10.01
N ASN A 711 7.43 -36.71 11.08
CA ASN A 711 7.91 -37.91 11.80
C ASN A 711 6.84 -38.58 12.68
N GLY A 712 5.64 -37.98 12.77
CA GLY A 712 4.49 -38.46 13.52
C GLY A 712 4.42 -37.96 14.97
N ASP A 713 5.37 -37.14 15.43
CA ASP A 713 5.28 -36.47 16.74
C ASP A 713 4.14 -35.49 16.79
N VAL A 714 3.47 -35.38 17.94
CA VAL A 714 2.37 -34.43 18.16
C VAL A 714 2.76 -33.49 19.29
N CYS A 715 2.67 -32.19 19.02
CA CYS A 715 2.95 -31.11 19.95
C CYS A 715 1.71 -30.22 20.13
N ASP A 716 1.48 -29.71 21.33
CA ASP A 716 0.42 -28.74 21.59
C ASP A 716 0.91 -27.34 21.21
N ILE A 717 0.02 -26.53 20.63
CA ILE A 717 0.24 -25.12 20.34
C ILE A 717 -1.01 -24.31 20.69
N MET A 718 -0.83 -23.09 21.20
CA MET A 718 -1.91 -22.17 21.44
C MET A 718 -1.96 -21.14 20.31
N LEU A 719 -3.05 -21.12 19.56
CA LEU A 719 -3.34 -20.12 18.54
C LEU A 719 -4.25 -19.05 19.10
N HIS A 720 -4.14 -17.83 18.60
CA HIS A 720 -5.00 -16.72 18.99
C HIS A 720 -5.75 -16.17 17.77
N LEU A 721 -7.04 -15.90 17.98
CA LEU A 721 -7.93 -15.30 16.98
C LEU A 721 -8.66 -14.11 17.63
N ARG A 722 -7.92 -13.02 17.84
CA ARG A 722 -8.35 -11.88 18.66
C ARG A 722 -9.09 -10.81 17.84
N GLY A 723 -10.06 -10.14 18.46
CA GLY A 723 -10.65 -8.91 17.96
C GLY A 723 -11.46 -9.05 16.67
N LEU A 724 -12.13 -10.19 16.45
CA LEU A 724 -13.07 -10.34 15.34
C LEU A 724 -14.37 -9.60 15.64
N THR A 725 -14.84 -8.80 14.69
CA THR A 725 -16.19 -8.22 14.74
C THR A 725 -17.26 -9.29 14.47
N PRO A 726 -18.54 -9.06 14.81
CA PRO A 726 -19.61 -9.99 14.47
C PRO A 726 -19.66 -10.35 12.98
N ASP A 727 -19.56 -9.36 12.10
CA ASP A 727 -19.59 -9.58 10.65
C ASP A 727 -18.37 -10.36 10.15
N GLU A 728 -17.16 -10.09 10.69
CA GLU A 728 -15.94 -10.83 10.37
C GLU A 728 -16.05 -12.32 10.74
N LYS A 729 -16.71 -12.64 11.86
CA LYS A 729 -16.98 -14.03 12.25
C LYS A 729 -17.85 -14.73 11.20
N GLU A 730 -18.96 -14.10 10.83
CA GLU A 730 -19.88 -14.64 9.83
C GLU A 730 -19.20 -14.83 8.47
N ILE A 731 -18.36 -13.87 8.03
CA ILE A 731 -17.58 -13.98 6.79
C ILE A 731 -16.65 -15.21 6.81
N ILE A 732 -15.97 -15.43 7.93
CA ILE A 732 -15.10 -16.61 8.10
C ILE A 732 -15.93 -17.90 8.07
N LEU A 733 -17.05 -17.93 8.77
CA LEU A 733 -17.95 -19.09 8.83
C LEU A 733 -18.53 -19.45 7.47
N ASP A 734 -18.92 -18.45 6.68
CA ASP A 734 -19.44 -18.62 5.32
C ASP A 734 -18.36 -18.93 4.28
N GLY A 735 -17.06 -18.79 4.67
CA GLY A 735 -15.90 -19.14 3.86
C GLY A 735 -15.29 -18.00 3.06
N CYS A 736 -16.01 -16.92 2.80
CA CYS A 736 -15.54 -15.64 2.28
C CYS A 736 -16.65 -14.60 2.21
N LEU A 737 -16.28 -13.35 1.96
CA LEU A 737 -17.20 -12.22 1.84
C LEU A 737 -18.28 -12.43 0.76
N MET A 738 -17.95 -13.04 -0.39
CA MET A 738 -18.90 -13.31 -1.47
C MET A 738 -20.02 -14.24 -1.01
N ASN A 739 -19.67 -15.32 -0.31
CA ASN A 739 -20.65 -16.28 0.24
C ASN A 739 -21.52 -15.61 1.31
N TYR A 740 -20.90 -14.79 2.17
CA TYR A 740 -21.59 -14.03 3.22
C TYR A 740 -22.74 -13.19 2.63
N TYR A 741 -22.46 -12.44 1.56
CA TYR A 741 -23.49 -11.62 0.92
C TYR A 741 -24.46 -12.46 0.08
N ALA A 742 -23.98 -13.49 -0.63
CA ALA A 742 -24.86 -14.34 -1.44
C ALA A 742 -25.91 -15.07 -0.58
N ALA A 743 -25.55 -15.46 0.64
CA ALA A 743 -26.48 -16.10 1.58
C ALA A 743 -27.53 -15.13 2.16
N ARG A 744 -27.27 -13.81 2.08
CA ARG A 744 -28.12 -12.73 2.63
C ARG A 744 -28.76 -11.84 1.57
N ALA A 745 -28.50 -12.12 0.28
CA ALA A 745 -29.16 -11.44 -0.84
C ALA A 745 -30.62 -11.90 -0.93
N GLU A 746 -31.58 -10.97 -0.74
CA GLU A 746 -33.01 -11.16 -1.00
C GLU A 746 -33.32 -11.18 -2.50
#